data_3e3cee2827fde730226cf6a47f1cf7f4
#
_entry.id   3e3cee2827fde730226cf6a47f1cf7f4
#
_cell.length_a   1.000
_cell.length_b   1.000
_cell.length_c   1.000
_cell.angle_alpha   90.00
_cell.angle_beta   90.00
_cell.angle_gamma   90.00
#
_symmetry.space_group_name_H-M   'P 1'
#
loop_
_entity.id
_entity.type
_entity.pdbx_description
1 polymer ?
#
loop_
_entity_poly.entity_id
_entity_poly.type
_entity_poly.pdbx_seq_one_letter_code
_entity_poly.pdbx_strand_id
1 'polypeptide(L)'
;MNQFKKVIFLFLVSTLTVLGQQKITLEDIWASGTFRTKGMDALQSLKNTNQYTVLNYDRVAKTFQIDLYDFATLKKVNTLLDTKNHSELTSIDSYTFNSNETQLLIGLNSDQIYRHSSVADFYIFDIATKSLQKVADYKIQEPTFSPDGKKIAYGYQNNLYVFDSATKIHTQITNDGKKNAIINGITDWVYEEEFAFVKAFDWNSSSTHLAYIKFDETDVPEFSMDVFGKELYPSQEVFKYPKAGEKNALVSLYIYNVATNSTSTINLSQYNDFYIARMKWTNDANFLSIQVLNRHQNNLDLLFVDAISGTTKVVLNEKDAAYIDVTDNLTFLKDNSFIWTSEKDGYNHIYHYDKSGKIRNQITKGNWEVTSYYGFDEKNGQVYYQSVENGSINRDIYKIKLDGKSKVRLTQKAGTNKATFSPNFQYFINSFSSTTEPTVFTLHESKAGKLVQPIVDNTELATNLEKYNLPTKEFFELTTEKGHKLNAYIIKPKDFDVTKKYPLLLFQYSGPGSQQVANQWLNSNDYWHMLLAQQGYLVACVDGRGTGFKGAAFKKVTQKELGKYEVEDQIDAAKVLGNYKYIDKTRIGIWGWSYGGFMSSNCILKGNDVFKTAIAVAPVTNWRFYDSIYTERYQRTPQENPTGYDENSPVYHVNKLKGNLLLVHGTGDDNVHFQNAVALEDALIKANKQFQTFYYPNRNHGISGGNTRLHLYNMLTNFLEKNL
;
A
#
# COMPACT_ATOMS: atom_id res chain seq x y z
N MET A 1 24.78 -39.32 82.33
CA MET A 1 25.41 -38.26 81.52
C MET A 1 25.08 -38.49 80.07
N ASN A 2 23.94 -37.97 79.60
CA ASN A 2 23.47 -38.16 78.23
C ASN A 2 23.45 -36.78 77.56
N GLN A 3 24.23 -36.64 76.51
CA GLN A 3 24.24 -35.48 75.64
C GLN A 3 23.14 -35.61 74.59
N PHE A 4 22.16 -34.70 74.56
CA PHE A 4 21.20 -34.55 73.49
C PHE A 4 21.80 -33.72 72.35
N LYS A 5 22.02 -34.32 71.17
CA LYS A 5 22.32 -33.62 69.93
C LYS A 5 20.97 -33.12 69.33
N LYS A 6 20.78 -31.79 69.28
CA LYS A 6 19.73 -31.19 68.50
C LYS A 6 20.14 -31.08 67.06
N VAL A 7 19.42 -31.80 66.15
CA VAL A 7 19.51 -31.66 64.71
C VAL A 7 18.53 -30.57 64.31
N ILE A 8 19.03 -29.43 63.80
CA ILE A 8 18.22 -28.38 63.18
C ILE A 8 18.02 -28.73 61.68
N PHE A 9 16.79 -29.05 61.29
CA PHE A 9 16.39 -29.21 59.89
C PHE A 9 16.09 -27.82 59.32
N LEU A 10 16.97 -27.29 58.47
CA LEU A 10 16.73 -26.08 57.70
C LEU A 10 15.79 -26.44 56.52
N PHE A 11 14.54 -26.06 56.54
CA PHE A 11 13.67 -26.09 55.40
C PHE A 11 14.03 -24.93 54.45
N LEU A 12 14.72 -25.21 53.36
CA LEU A 12 14.84 -24.28 52.24
C LEU A 12 13.48 -24.23 51.51
N VAL A 13 12.67 -23.24 51.79
CA VAL A 13 11.49 -22.90 50.95
C VAL A 13 12.01 -22.15 49.74
N SER A 14 12.21 -22.87 48.63
CA SER A 14 12.41 -22.25 47.30
C SER A 14 11.07 -21.63 46.90
N THR A 15 10.94 -20.33 47.03
CA THR A 15 9.87 -19.57 46.38
C THR A 15 10.15 -19.57 44.90
N LEU A 16 9.55 -20.49 44.17
CA LEU A 16 9.38 -20.34 42.75
C LEU A 16 8.50 -19.11 42.53
N THR A 17 9.12 -17.97 42.22
CA THR A 17 8.42 -16.84 41.62
C THR A 17 7.93 -17.29 40.27
N VAL A 18 6.67 -17.72 40.20
CA VAL A 18 5.95 -17.82 38.93
C VAL A 18 5.87 -16.37 38.45
N LEU A 19 6.77 -15.97 37.56
CA LEU A 19 6.66 -14.73 36.80
C LEU A 19 5.31 -14.87 36.06
N GLY A 20 4.26 -14.21 36.56
CA GLY A 20 2.97 -14.16 35.88
C GLY A 20 3.19 -13.63 34.46
N GLN A 21 2.69 -14.36 33.48
CA GLN A 21 2.79 -13.97 32.07
C GLN A 21 2.14 -12.58 31.89
N GLN A 22 2.83 -11.68 31.19
CA GLN A 22 2.34 -10.35 30.91
C GLN A 22 1.17 -10.42 29.92
N LYS A 23 0.14 -9.61 30.16
CA LYS A 23 -0.90 -9.35 29.18
C LYS A 23 -0.50 -8.18 28.30
N ILE A 24 -0.92 -8.18 27.04
CA ILE A 24 -0.77 -7.03 26.14
C ILE A 24 -1.59 -5.86 26.69
N THR A 25 -1.06 -4.66 26.62
CA THR A 25 -1.78 -3.41 26.88
C THR A 25 -1.92 -2.58 25.61
N LEU A 26 -2.87 -1.66 25.58
CA LEU A 26 -3.01 -0.74 24.45
C LEU A 26 -1.83 0.23 24.35
N GLU A 27 -1.19 0.53 25.47
CA GLU A 27 0.04 1.31 25.56
C GLU A 27 1.21 0.58 24.90
N ASP A 28 1.34 -0.75 25.08
CA ASP A 28 2.36 -1.57 24.41
C ASP A 28 2.24 -1.50 22.88
N ILE A 29 0.98 -1.47 22.39
CA ILE A 29 0.70 -1.46 20.96
C ILE A 29 0.90 -0.07 20.34
N TRP A 30 0.39 0.98 21.00
CA TRP A 30 0.20 2.29 20.35
C TRP A 30 1.10 3.41 20.89
N ALA A 31 1.75 3.24 22.04
CA ALA A 31 2.54 4.31 22.67
C ALA A 31 4.01 3.94 22.90
N SER A 32 4.32 2.75 23.39
CA SER A 32 5.66 2.41 23.85
C SER A 32 6.61 1.91 22.76
N GLY A 33 6.06 1.45 21.62
CA GLY A 33 6.84 0.81 20.57
C GLY A 33 7.39 -0.59 20.95
N THR A 34 6.80 -1.24 21.94
CA THR A 34 7.22 -2.56 22.49
C THR A 34 7.31 -3.64 21.40
N PHE A 35 6.42 -3.59 20.41
CA PHE A 35 6.30 -4.59 19.35
C PHE A 35 6.96 -4.17 18.01
N ARG A 36 7.79 -3.13 18.05
CA ARG A 36 8.45 -2.64 16.84
C ARG A 36 9.54 -3.60 16.36
N THR A 37 9.48 -3.99 15.10
CA THR A 37 10.54 -4.75 14.44
C THR A 37 11.71 -3.85 14.04
N LYS A 38 12.93 -4.38 14.09
CA LYS A 38 14.09 -3.78 13.44
C LYS A 38 14.01 -4.07 11.94
N GLY A 39 14.32 -3.08 11.12
CA GLY A 39 14.31 -3.18 9.66
C GLY A 39 15.62 -2.78 9.01
N MET A 40 15.60 -2.63 7.70
CA MET A 40 16.67 -2.02 6.89
C MET A 40 16.04 -0.80 6.21
N ASP A 41 16.19 0.38 6.81
CA ASP A 41 15.52 1.59 6.36
C ASP A 41 16.14 2.10 5.04
N ALA A 42 15.29 2.50 4.09
CA ALA A 42 15.67 3.00 2.77
C ALA A 42 16.73 2.15 2.06
N LEU A 43 16.62 0.81 2.16
CA LEU A 43 17.49 -0.12 1.43
C LEU A 43 17.35 0.10 -0.07
N GLN A 44 18.45 0.54 -0.71
CA GLN A 44 18.51 0.77 -2.16
C GLN A 44 19.67 -0.02 -2.77
N SER A 45 19.36 -0.87 -3.75
CA SER A 45 20.39 -1.50 -4.59
C SER A 45 20.94 -0.47 -5.58
N LEU A 46 22.25 -0.33 -5.69
CA LEU A 46 22.87 0.48 -6.73
C LEU A 46 22.68 -0.20 -8.11
N LYS A 47 22.83 0.56 -9.18
CA LYS A 47 22.66 0.03 -10.56
C LYS A 47 23.99 -0.38 -11.20
N ASN A 48 25.06 0.35 -10.86
CA ASN A 48 26.36 0.25 -11.54
C ASN A 48 27.36 -0.63 -10.79
N THR A 49 27.16 -0.86 -9.50
CA THR A 49 28.05 -1.67 -8.66
C THR A 49 27.26 -2.71 -7.88
N ASN A 50 27.89 -3.81 -7.49
CA ASN A 50 27.26 -4.87 -6.71
C ASN A 50 27.14 -4.48 -5.22
N GLN A 51 26.57 -3.30 -4.98
CA GLN A 51 26.48 -2.66 -3.67
C GLN A 51 25.06 -2.18 -3.39
N TYR A 52 24.78 -1.89 -2.13
CA TYR A 52 23.52 -1.29 -1.68
C TYR A 52 23.78 -0.27 -0.60
N THR A 53 22.81 0.64 -0.41
CA THR A 53 22.84 1.63 0.67
C THR A 53 21.71 1.39 1.66
N VAL A 54 21.95 1.82 2.90
CA VAL A 54 20.98 1.87 4.00
C VAL A 54 21.09 3.22 4.67
N LEU A 55 19.94 3.81 5.02
CA LEU A 55 19.88 5.02 5.84
C LEU A 55 19.90 4.61 7.31
N ASN A 56 20.95 5.02 8.01
CA ASN A 56 21.12 4.78 9.44
C ASN A 56 20.94 6.07 10.24
N TYR A 57 20.42 5.95 11.45
CA TYR A 57 20.32 7.05 12.40
C TYR A 57 21.14 6.74 13.65
N ASP A 58 22.16 7.56 13.92
CA ASP A 58 22.95 7.51 15.14
C ASP A 58 22.20 8.25 16.26
N ARG A 59 21.66 7.48 17.23
CA ARG A 59 20.86 8.04 18.33
C ARG A 59 21.70 8.86 19.32
N VAL A 60 23.00 8.58 19.43
CA VAL A 60 23.89 9.29 20.34
C VAL A 60 24.32 10.61 19.73
N ALA A 61 24.79 10.59 18.49
CA ALA A 61 25.18 11.79 17.76
C ALA A 61 23.96 12.58 17.24
N LYS A 62 22.78 11.96 17.16
CA LYS A 62 21.54 12.51 16.53
C LYS A 62 21.77 12.88 15.07
N THR A 63 22.51 12.07 14.33
CA THR A 63 22.84 12.29 12.94
C THR A 63 22.39 11.15 12.04
N PHE A 64 22.15 11.47 10.78
CA PHE A 64 21.80 10.50 9.74
C PHE A 64 23.06 10.14 8.94
N GLN A 65 23.15 8.88 8.51
CA GLN A 65 24.24 8.36 7.70
C GLN A 65 23.67 7.53 6.54
N ILE A 66 24.14 7.81 5.33
CA ILE A 66 23.91 6.94 4.17
C ILE A 66 25.13 6.04 4.03
N ASP A 67 24.98 4.79 4.42
CA ASP A 67 26.05 3.81 4.45
C ASP A 67 25.98 2.87 3.24
N LEU A 68 27.13 2.67 2.62
CA LEU A 68 27.33 1.79 1.46
C LEU A 68 27.85 0.43 1.90
N TYR A 69 27.22 -0.65 1.43
CA TYR A 69 27.56 -2.02 1.73
C TYR A 69 27.79 -2.83 0.44
N ASP A 70 28.65 -3.82 0.51
CA ASP A 70 28.86 -4.79 -0.56
C ASP A 70 27.91 -5.99 -0.39
N PHE A 71 27.22 -6.40 -1.46
CA PHE A 71 26.25 -7.50 -1.40
C PHE A 71 26.89 -8.86 -1.06
N ALA A 72 28.09 -9.14 -1.59
CA ALA A 72 28.69 -10.46 -1.41
C ALA A 72 29.19 -10.68 0.02
N THR A 73 29.70 -9.63 0.65
CA THR A 73 30.38 -9.70 1.95
C THR A 73 29.57 -9.13 3.10
N LEU A 74 28.51 -8.36 2.81
CA LEU A 74 27.72 -7.53 3.74
C LEU A 74 28.59 -6.56 4.57
N LYS A 75 29.83 -6.32 4.17
CA LYS A 75 30.70 -5.37 4.85
C LYS A 75 30.35 -3.94 4.41
N LYS A 76 30.32 -3.04 5.39
CA LYS A 76 30.30 -1.61 5.13
C LYS A 76 31.54 -1.21 4.35
N VAL A 77 31.35 -0.65 3.17
CA VAL A 77 32.43 -0.18 2.29
C VAL A 77 32.82 1.23 2.68
N ASN A 78 31.81 2.10 2.85
CA ASN A 78 31.99 3.51 3.15
C ASN A 78 30.72 4.11 3.76
N THR A 79 30.86 5.29 4.38
CA THR A 79 29.74 6.21 4.62
C THR A 79 29.78 7.24 3.49
N LEU A 80 28.75 7.25 2.65
CA LEU A 80 28.64 8.19 1.53
C LEU A 80 28.38 9.60 2.05
N LEU A 81 27.45 9.74 2.99
CA LEU A 81 27.06 10.99 3.63
C LEU A 81 26.91 10.77 5.13
N ASP A 82 27.36 11.74 5.93
CA ASP A 82 27.10 11.85 7.37
C ASP A 82 26.69 13.28 7.67
N THR A 83 25.46 13.49 8.17
CA THR A 83 24.90 14.82 8.40
C THR A 83 25.65 15.61 9.49
N LYS A 84 26.47 14.96 10.33
CA LYS A 84 27.33 15.69 11.29
C LYS A 84 28.32 16.67 10.62
N ASN A 85 28.64 16.42 9.34
CA ASN A 85 29.57 17.24 8.56
C ASN A 85 28.88 18.34 7.73
N HIS A 86 27.53 18.39 7.79
CA HIS A 86 26.70 19.30 6.98
C HIS A 86 25.57 19.85 7.83
N SER A 87 25.78 21.04 8.41
CA SER A 87 24.81 21.67 9.32
C SER A 87 23.47 22.01 8.65
N GLU A 88 23.45 22.10 7.32
CA GLU A 88 22.25 22.34 6.51
C GLU A 88 21.33 21.12 6.45
N LEU A 89 21.86 19.90 6.65
CA LEU A 89 21.12 18.66 6.61
C LEU A 89 20.70 18.23 8.02
N THR A 90 19.62 18.81 8.52
CA THR A 90 19.08 18.50 9.86
C THR A 90 18.38 17.15 9.95
N SER A 91 17.90 16.65 8.80
CA SER A 91 17.29 15.32 8.62
C SER A 91 17.58 14.78 7.22
N ILE A 92 17.22 13.54 6.97
CA ILE A 92 17.13 12.95 5.63
C ILE A 92 15.79 12.24 5.57
N ASP A 93 14.84 12.85 4.85
CA ASP A 93 13.50 12.26 4.65
C ASP A 93 13.50 11.33 3.43
N SER A 94 14.31 11.68 2.40
CA SER A 94 14.48 10.88 1.19
C SER A 94 15.85 11.13 0.56
N TYR A 95 16.32 10.16 -0.22
CA TYR A 95 17.48 10.37 -1.11
C TYR A 95 17.38 9.52 -2.36
N THR A 96 17.93 10.01 -3.48
CA THR A 96 18.04 9.28 -4.75
C THR A 96 19.38 9.55 -5.39
N PHE A 97 19.90 8.56 -6.13
CA PHE A 97 21.13 8.72 -6.90
C PHE A 97 20.85 9.30 -8.30
N ASN A 98 21.80 10.03 -8.85
CA ASN A 98 21.85 10.25 -10.29
C ASN A 98 22.22 8.93 -11.02
N SER A 99 22.09 8.88 -12.34
CA SER A 99 22.31 7.66 -13.12
C SER A 99 23.72 7.07 -13.00
N ASN A 100 24.74 7.92 -12.77
CA ASN A 100 26.14 7.52 -12.62
C ASN A 100 26.52 7.20 -11.17
N GLU A 101 25.58 7.37 -10.22
CA GLU A 101 25.78 7.14 -8.79
C GLU A 101 26.95 7.95 -8.18
N THR A 102 27.18 9.14 -8.72
CA THR A 102 28.18 10.10 -8.24
C THR A 102 27.60 11.21 -7.38
N GLN A 103 26.29 11.41 -7.46
CA GLN A 103 25.56 12.45 -6.71
C GLN A 103 24.31 11.87 -6.07
N LEU A 104 23.93 12.47 -4.94
CA LEU A 104 22.65 12.24 -4.25
C LEU A 104 21.79 13.49 -4.34
N LEU A 105 20.52 13.31 -4.59
CA LEU A 105 19.47 14.30 -4.37
C LEU A 105 18.81 13.98 -3.02
N ILE A 106 18.93 14.89 -2.05
CA ILE A 106 18.54 14.67 -0.65
C ILE A 106 17.36 15.59 -0.34
N GLY A 107 16.26 15.02 0.12
CA GLY A 107 15.07 15.72 0.60
C GLY A 107 15.01 15.77 2.12
N LEU A 108 14.64 16.94 2.66
CA LEU A 108 14.44 17.16 4.09
C LEU A 108 13.34 18.20 4.34
N ASN A 109 12.87 18.27 5.59
CA ASN A 109 11.81 19.20 6.01
C ASN A 109 10.53 19.02 5.17
N SER A 110 10.15 17.79 4.90
CA SER A 110 8.99 17.47 4.06
C SER A 110 7.68 17.88 4.71
N ASP A 111 6.84 18.60 3.98
CA ASP A 111 5.44 18.84 4.31
C ASP A 111 4.56 17.99 3.42
N GLN A 112 3.75 17.15 4.04
CA GLN A 112 2.80 16.27 3.33
C GLN A 112 1.69 17.10 2.72
N ILE A 113 1.32 16.79 1.46
CA ILE A 113 0.17 17.40 0.76
C ILE A 113 -1.02 16.43 0.84
N TYR A 114 -0.88 15.25 0.20
CA TYR A 114 -1.88 14.17 0.24
C TYR A 114 -1.20 12.86 0.66
N ARG A 115 -1.75 11.71 0.33
CA ARG A 115 -1.24 10.40 0.76
C ARG A 115 0.20 10.14 0.35
N HIS A 116 0.61 10.54 -0.85
CA HIS A 116 1.92 10.26 -1.45
C HIS A 116 2.73 11.54 -1.72
N SER A 117 2.06 12.63 -2.06
CA SER A 117 2.72 13.89 -2.43
C SER A 117 3.20 14.69 -1.22
N SER A 118 4.33 15.32 -1.39
CA SER A 118 4.93 16.23 -0.42
C SER A 118 5.72 17.33 -1.13
N VAL A 119 5.94 18.43 -0.43
CA VAL A 119 6.96 19.43 -0.78
C VAL A 119 8.10 19.33 0.21
N ALA A 120 9.33 19.52 -0.23
CA ALA A 120 10.51 19.48 0.63
C ALA A 120 11.62 20.41 0.16
N ASP A 121 12.58 20.69 1.05
CA ASP A 121 13.85 21.27 0.67
C ASP A 121 14.72 20.19 0.03
N PHE A 122 15.41 20.51 -1.07
CA PHE A 122 16.27 19.55 -1.76
C PHE A 122 17.69 20.08 -1.99
N TYR A 123 18.64 19.17 -1.80
CA TYR A 123 20.07 19.42 -2.00
C TYR A 123 20.68 18.36 -2.91
N ILE A 124 21.60 18.80 -3.78
CA ILE A 124 22.52 17.94 -4.51
C ILE A 124 23.75 17.76 -3.65
N PHE A 125 24.11 16.52 -3.37
CA PHE A 125 25.35 16.16 -2.67
C PHE A 125 26.27 15.40 -3.62
N ASP A 126 27.47 15.95 -3.89
CA ASP A 126 28.49 15.28 -4.67
C ASP A 126 29.29 14.34 -3.79
N ILE A 127 29.32 13.06 -4.14
CA ILE A 127 29.90 11.99 -3.30
C ILE A 127 31.42 12.10 -3.22
N ALA A 128 32.10 12.56 -4.30
CA ALA A 128 33.56 12.67 -4.35
C ALA A 128 34.08 13.90 -3.62
N THR A 129 33.49 15.05 -3.90
CA THR A 129 33.94 16.34 -3.35
C THR A 129 33.34 16.67 -1.99
N LYS A 130 32.28 15.94 -1.58
CA LYS A 130 31.47 16.21 -0.38
C LYS A 130 30.81 17.57 -0.39
N SER A 131 30.68 18.21 -1.56
CA SER A 131 30.03 19.48 -1.69
C SER A 131 28.52 19.35 -1.69
N LEU A 132 27.83 20.35 -1.12
CA LEU A 132 26.38 20.43 -1.01
C LEU A 132 25.90 21.66 -1.79
N GLN A 133 24.87 21.49 -2.61
CA GLN A 133 24.25 22.57 -3.38
C GLN A 133 22.74 22.51 -3.20
N LYS A 134 22.13 23.58 -2.68
CA LYS A 134 20.67 23.69 -2.61
C LYS A 134 20.07 23.79 -4.02
N VAL A 135 18.97 23.06 -4.29
CA VAL A 135 18.30 23.09 -5.59
C VAL A 135 17.50 24.38 -5.76
N ALA A 136 16.70 24.75 -4.75
CA ALA A 136 15.87 25.96 -4.77
C ALA A 136 15.74 26.53 -3.35
N ASP A 137 15.47 27.85 -3.22
CA ASP A 137 15.24 28.50 -1.92
C ASP A 137 13.83 28.33 -1.37
N TYR A 138 13.01 27.54 -2.04
CA TYR A 138 11.65 27.17 -1.69
C TYR A 138 11.47 25.66 -1.81
N LYS A 139 10.46 25.11 -1.14
CA LYS A 139 10.12 23.69 -1.23
C LYS A 139 9.57 23.33 -2.60
N ILE A 140 10.01 22.21 -3.14
CA ILE A 140 9.66 21.70 -4.48
C ILE A 140 9.11 20.28 -4.41
N GLN A 141 8.45 19.83 -5.49
CA GLN A 141 7.89 18.49 -5.62
C GLN A 141 8.64 17.65 -6.66
N GLU A 142 8.83 16.37 -6.39
CA GLU A 142 9.30 15.34 -7.31
C GLU A 142 10.60 15.67 -8.08
N PRO A 143 11.60 16.31 -7.49
CA PRO A 143 12.81 16.64 -8.22
C PRO A 143 13.50 15.37 -8.75
N THR A 144 13.85 15.38 -10.04
CA THR A 144 14.38 14.21 -10.75
C THR A 144 15.57 14.62 -11.62
N PHE A 145 16.72 13.96 -11.42
CA PHE A 145 17.89 14.15 -12.27
C PHE A 145 17.59 13.77 -13.73
N SER A 146 18.12 14.57 -14.65
CA SER A 146 18.30 14.08 -16.04
C SER A 146 19.30 12.92 -16.06
N PRO A 147 19.18 11.96 -17.01
CA PRO A 147 20.11 10.81 -17.10
C PRO A 147 21.59 11.17 -17.14
N ASP A 148 21.97 12.34 -17.72
CA ASP A 148 23.35 12.81 -17.73
C ASP A 148 23.78 13.48 -16.40
N GLY A 149 22.87 13.61 -15.42
CA GLY A 149 23.12 14.18 -14.10
C GLY A 149 23.28 15.70 -14.04
N LYS A 150 23.11 16.41 -15.17
CA LYS A 150 23.39 17.86 -15.23
C LYS A 150 22.20 18.74 -14.87
N LYS A 151 20.99 18.21 -14.99
CA LYS A 151 19.75 18.96 -14.77
C LYS A 151 18.83 18.23 -13.80
N ILE A 152 17.94 19.00 -13.17
CA ILE A 152 16.86 18.48 -12.32
C ILE A 152 15.56 19.09 -12.79
N ALA A 153 14.59 18.23 -13.19
CA ALA A 153 13.22 18.66 -13.41
C ALA A 153 12.43 18.56 -12.10
N TYR A 154 11.54 19.51 -11.83
CA TYR A 154 10.72 19.52 -10.61
C TYR A 154 9.43 20.31 -10.77
N GLY A 155 8.43 20.02 -9.94
CA GLY A 155 7.19 20.76 -9.81
C GLY A 155 7.26 21.88 -8.76
N TYR A 156 6.71 23.05 -9.08
CA TYR A 156 6.53 24.14 -8.16
C TYR A 156 5.33 25.01 -8.56
N GLN A 157 4.40 25.24 -7.61
CA GLN A 157 3.19 26.03 -7.85
C GLN A 157 2.43 25.61 -9.13
N ASN A 158 2.20 24.30 -9.27
CA ASN A 158 1.51 23.64 -10.41
C ASN A 158 2.21 23.85 -11.77
N ASN A 159 3.44 24.32 -11.79
CA ASN A 159 4.28 24.46 -12.99
C ASN A 159 5.50 23.56 -12.94
N LEU A 160 5.99 23.20 -14.14
CA LEU A 160 7.18 22.38 -14.34
C LEU A 160 8.39 23.28 -14.60
N TYR A 161 9.50 22.97 -13.95
CA TYR A 161 10.77 23.67 -14.03
C TYR A 161 11.92 22.71 -14.30
N VAL A 162 13.00 23.24 -14.87
CA VAL A 162 14.29 22.56 -15.00
C VAL A 162 15.39 23.43 -14.40
N PHE A 163 16.12 22.88 -13.43
CA PHE A 163 17.30 23.46 -12.82
C PHE A 163 18.58 22.93 -13.48
N ASP A 164 19.46 23.77 -13.91
CA ASP A 164 20.80 23.41 -14.40
C ASP A 164 21.81 23.54 -13.26
N SER A 165 22.41 22.42 -12.84
CA SER A 165 23.28 22.38 -11.66
C SER A 165 24.61 23.13 -11.82
N ALA A 166 25.10 23.29 -13.06
CA ALA A 166 26.34 23.98 -13.34
C ALA A 166 26.17 25.51 -13.38
N THR A 167 25.13 25.98 -14.06
CA THR A 167 24.85 27.43 -14.22
C THR A 167 23.99 27.97 -13.09
N LYS A 168 23.33 27.12 -12.31
CA LYS A 168 22.34 27.45 -11.25
C LYS A 168 21.12 28.22 -11.79
N ILE A 169 20.81 28.04 -13.07
CA ILE A 169 19.66 28.69 -13.72
C ILE A 169 18.45 27.77 -13.63
N HIS A 170 17.30 28.36 -13.27
CA HIS A 170 15.99 27.72 -13.33
C HIS A 170 15.29 28.15 -14.62
N THR A 171 14.91 27.19 -15.44
CA THR A 171 14.08 27.39 -16.63
C THR A 171 12.65 26.96 -16.32
N GLN A 172 11.70 27.87 -16.39
CA GLN A 172 10.29 27.57 -16.27
C GLN A 172 9.79 27.00 -17.60
N ILE A 173 9.26 25.78 -17.58
CA ILE A 173 8.77 25.06 -18.77
C ILE A 173 7.30 25.42 -19.05
N THR A 174 6.49 25.54 -18.00
CA THR A 174 5.06 25.85 -18.08
C THR A 174 4.75 27.07 -17.23
N ASN A 175 3.76 27.88 -17.63
CA ASN A 175 3.43 29.15 -16.97
C ASN A 175 1.93 29.36 -16.74
N ASP A 176 1.13 28.33 -16.98
CA ASP A 176 -0.33 28.36 -16.84
C ASP A 176 -0.82 27.60 -15.60
N GLY A 177 0.09 27.07 -14.79
CA GLY A 177 -0.22 26.38 -13.54
C GLY A 177 -1.00 27.28 -12.58
N LYS A 178 -2.12 26.73 -12.05
CA LYS A 178 -3.01 27.46 -11.16
C LYS A 178 -3.72 26.46 -10.25
N LYS A 179 -3.72 26.73 -8.93
CA LYS A 179 -4.41 25.91 -7.95
C LYS A 179 -5.89 25.72 -8.33
N ASN A 180 -6.39 24.49 -8.21
CA ASN A 180 -7.76 24.10 -8.54
C ASN A 180 -8.17 24.37 -10.00
N ALA A 181 -7.21 24.40 -10.92
CA ALA A 181 -7.48 24.59 -12.35
C ALA A 181 -6.49 23.84 -13.23
N ILE A 182 -5.20 24.17 -13.20
CA ILE A 182 -4.19 23.60 -14.11
C ILE A 182 -3.00 23.09 -13.32
N ILE A 183 -2.61 21.84 -13.55
CA ILE A 183 -1.42 21.22 -12.96
C ILE A 183 -0.54 20.68 -14.08
N ASN A 184 0.75 20.97 -14.05
CA ASN A 184 1.73 20.54 -15.05
C ASN A 184 2.79 19.62 -14.41
N GLY A 185 2.92 18.40 -14.89
CA GLY A 185 3.98 17.47 -14.49
C GLY A 185 3.82 16.84 -13.09
N ILE A 186 2.79 17.21 -12.37
CA ILE A 186 2.38 16.60 -11.09
C ILE A 186 0.91 16.17 -11.25
N THR A 187 0.50 15.09 -10.60
CA THR A 187 -0.87 14.59 -10.69
C THR A 187 -1.86 15.44 -9.90
N ASP A 188 -3.14 15.37 -10.27
CA ASP A 188 -4.24 15.80 -9.42
C ASP A 188 -4.47 14.79 -8.27
N TRP A 189 -5.40 15.13 -7.36
CA TRP A 189 -5.71 14.32 -6.17
C TRP A 189 -6.08 12.87 -6.54
N VAL A 190 -6.97 12.69 -7.53
CA VAL A 190 -7.53 11.36 -7.84
C VAL A 190 -6.55 10.43 -8.56
N TYR A 191 -5.63 10.97 -9.38
CA TYR A 191 -4.56 10.17 -9.97
C TYR A 191 -3.53 9.75 -8.92
N GLU A 192 -3.18 10.64 -8.00
CA GLU A 192 -2.30 10.31 -6.88
C GLU A 192 -2.86 9.17 -6.05
N GLU A 193 -4.13 9.27 -5.67
CA GLU A 193 -4.77 8.28 -4.81
C GLU A 193 -4.98 6.93 -5.52
N GLU A 194 -5.50 6.94 -6.76
CA GLU A 194 -6.03 5.75 -7.39
C GLU A 194 -5.12 5.10 -8.44
N PHE A 195 -4.21 5.85 -9.03
CA PHE A 195 -3.13 5.30 -9.86
C PHE A 195 -1.78 5.25 -9.14
N ALA A 196 -1.69 5.73 -7.89
CA ALA A 196 -0.54 5.62 -7.00
C ALA A 196 0.76 6.19 -7.60
N PHE A 197 0.70 7.35 -8.25
CA PHE A 197 1.87 8.11 -8.65
C PHE A 197 1.62 9.61 -8.54
N VAL A 198 2.70 10.37 -8.28
CA VAL A 198 2.68 11.84 -8.13
C VAL A 198 3.42 12.50 -9.29
N LYS A 199 4.58 11.96 -9.64
CA LYS A 199 5.45 12.49 -10.70
C LYS A 199 4.88 12.17 -12.07
N ALA A 200 4.31 13.17 -12.75
CA ALA A 200 3.72 13.05 -14.07
C ALA A 200 4.63 13.64 -15.17
N PHE A 201 5.95 13.50 -15.03
CA PHE A 201 6.96 13.86 -16.03
C PHE A 201 8.11 12.85 -16.02
N ASP A 202 8.82 12.71 -17.14
CA ASP A 202 9.98 11.80 -17.22
C ASP A 202 10.98 12.25 -18.31
N TRP A 203 12.28 12.05 -18.05
CA TRP A 203 13.37 12.34 -18.96
C TRP A 203 13.60 11.17 -19.94
N ASN A 204 13.87 11.48 -21.22
CA ASN A 204 14.40 10.47 -22.13
C ASN A 204 15.85 10.10 -21.78
N SER A 205 16.31 8.93 -22.22
CA SER A 205 17.65 8.42 -21.88
C SER A 205 18.81 9.29 -22.33
N SER A 206 18.61 10.16 -23.33
CA SER A 206 19.61 11.10 -23.84
C SER A 206 19.59 12.48 -23.16
N SER A 207 18.71 12.73 -22.19
CA SER A 207 18.53 14.02 -21.51
C SER A 207 18.14 15.19 -22.43
N THR A 208 17.63 14.91 -23.62
CA THR A 208 17.28 15.89 -24.65
C THR A 208 15.81 16.28 -24.61
N HIS A 209 14.97 15.40 -24.10
CA HIS A 209 13.52 15.61 -24.02
C HIS A 209 12.97 15.29 -22.62
N LEU A 210 11.96 16.07 -22.20
CA LEU A 210 11.18 15.85 -21.00
C LEU A 210 9.71 15.72 -21.38
N ALA A 211 9.14 14.54 -21.19
CA ALA A 211 7.70 14.33 -21.37
C ALA A 211 6.97 14.71 -20.09
N TYR A 212 5.77 15.29 -20.21
CA TYR A 212 4.92 15.56 -19.04
C TYR A 212 3.42 15.51 -19.38
N ILE A 213 2.63 15.20 -18.38
CA ILE A 213 1.16 15.23 -18.42
C ILE A 213 0.71 16.54 -17.80
N LYS A 214 -0.22 17.21 -18.47
CA LYS A 214 -0.98 18.34 -17.95
C LYS A 214 -2.37 17.88 -17.57
N PHE A 215 -2.85 18.30 -16.40
CA PHE A 215 -4.19 18.09 -15.89
C PHE A 215 -4.95 19.41 -15.89
N ASP A 216 -6.04 19.46 -16.64
CA ASP A 216 -7.00 20.57 -16.57
C ASP A 216 -8.18 20.12 -15.72
N GLU A 217 -8.17 20.53 -14.45
CA GLU A 217 -9.19 20.24 -13.46
C GLU A 217 -10.21 21.38 -13.27
N THR A 218 -10.25 22.35 -14.23
CA THR A 218 -11.11 23.53 -14.13
C THR A 218 -12.58 23.14 -13.92
N ASP A 219 -13.07 22.14 -14.64
CA ASP A 219 -14.44 21.66 -14.60
C ASP A 219 -14.69 20.57 -13.53
N VAL A 220 -13.66 20.10 -12.84
CA VAL A 220 -13.81 19.13 -11.75
C VAL A 220 -14.48 19.81 -10.55
N PRO A 221 -15.48 19.18 -9.92
CA PRO A 221 -16.12 19.76 -8.74
C PRO A 221 -15.14 19.94 -7.57
N GLU A 222 -15.35 21.00 -6.79
CA GLU A 222 -14.60 21.25 -5.57
C GLU A 222 -15.24 20.57 -4.36
N PHE A 223 -14.40 20.08 -3.48
CA PHE A 223 -14.76 19.65 -2.13
C PHE A 223 -14.13 20.58 -1.10
N SER A 224 -14.84 20.84 -0.01
CA SER A 224 -14.39 21.74 1.05
C SER A 224 -14.54 21.08 2.41
N MET A 225 -13.50 21.21 3.24
CA MET A 225 -13.47 20.70 4.61
C MET A 225 -13.16 21.84 5.58
N ASP A 226 -13.84 21.84 6.73
CA ASP A 226 -13.51 22.71 7.85
C ASP A 226 -12.22 22.24 8.55
N VAL A 227 -11.27 23.15 8.71
CA VAL A 227 -10.06 22.95 9.50
C VAL A 227 -10.13 23.79 10.77
N PHE A 228 -10.28 23.12 11.90
CA PHE A 228 -10.43 23.75 13.21
C PHE A 228 -9.05 24.04 13.80
N GLY A 229 -8.70 25.31 13.92
CA GLY A 229 -7.45 25.80 14.50
C GLY A 229 -7.65 26.48 15.86
N LYS A 230 -6.75 27.42 16.15
CA LYS A 230 -6.85 28.30 17.34
C LYS A 230 -7.60 29.61 17.03
N GLU A 231 -7.85 29.86 15.75
CA GLU A 231 -8.52 31.05 15.28
C GLU A 231 -10.01 31.04 15.66
N LEU A 232 -10.65 32.20 15.65
CA LEU A 232 -12.05 32.34 16.02
C LEU A 232 -12.99 31.61 15.04
N TYR A 233 -12.62 31.58 13.77
CA TYR A 233 -13.35 30.89 12.71
C TYR A 233 -12.49 29.78 12.11
N PRO A 234 -13.08 28.60 11.75
CA PRO A 234 -12.37 27.57 11.05
C PRO A 234 -11.93 28.07 9.67
N SER A 235 -10.78 27.62 9.20
CA SER A 235 -10.39 27.78 7.81
C SER A 235 -11.03 26.70 6.93
N GLN A 236 -11.06 26.94 5.60
CA GLN A 236 -11.56 25.98 4.64
C GLN A 236 -10.38 25.41 3.85
N GLU A 237 -10.25 24.09 3.82
CA GLU A 237 -9.42 23.41 2.85
C GLU A 237 -10.27 23.04 1.63
N VAL A 238 -9.92 23.61 0.46
CA VAL A 238 -10.68 23.46 -0.79
C VAL A 238 -9.77 22.84 -1.84
N PHE A 239 -10.20 21.72 -2.42
CA PHE A 239 -9.48 21.00 -3.46
C PHE A 239 -10.45 20.35 -4.45
N LYS A 240 -9.94 19.98 -5.63
CA LYS A 240 -10.71 19.28 -6.65
C LYS A 240 -10.82 17.79 -6.31
N TYR A 241 -12.06 17.28 -6.32
CA TYR A 241 -12.34 15.88 -6.03
C TYR A 241 -13.52 15.41 -6.90
N PRO A 242 -13.24 14.64 -7.96
CA PRO A 242 -14.31 14.13 -8.82
C PRO A 242 -15.01 12.95 -8.13
N LYS A 243 -16.26 13.12 -7.74
CA LYS A 243 -17.08 12.00 -7.27
C LYS A 243 -17.55 11.13 -8.43
N ALA A 244 -17.99 9.92 -8.13
CA ALA A 244 -18.49 8.97 -9.12
C ALA A 244 -19.58 9.60 -9.99
N GLY A 245 -19.42 9.55 -11.30
CA GLY A 245 -20.34 10.13 -12.30
C GLY A 245 -20.09 11.60 -12.64
N GLU A 246 -19.18 12.28 -11.92
CA GLU A 246 -18.79 13.66 -12.17
C GLU A 246 -17.66 13.78 -13.20
N LYS A 247 -17.34 15.01 -13.60
CA LYS A 247 -16.23 15.27 -14.54
C LYS A 247 -14.88 14.99 -13.88
N ASN A 248 -14.01 14.31 -14.62
CA ASN A 248 -12.56 14.18 -14.29
C ASN A 248 -11.77 15.32 -14.92
N ALA A 249 -10.51 15.48 -14.49
CA ALA A 249 -9.57 16.37 -15.17
C ALA A 249 -9.35 15.91 -16.62
N LEU A 250 -9.26 16.86 -17.53
CA LEU A 250 -8.86 16.60 -18.91
C LEU A 250 -7.33 16.49 -18.96
N VAL A 251 -6.82 15.35 -19.46
CA VAL A 251 -5.38 15.10 -19.54
C VAL A 251 -4.83 15.32 -20.93
N SER A 252 -3.64 15.91 -21.01
CA SER A 252 -2.91 16.14 -22.25
C SER A 252 -1.43 15.80 -22.08
N LEU A 253 -0.82 15.25 -23.12
CA LEU A 253 0.59 14.86 -23.13
C LEU A 253 1.42 15.87 -23.92
N TYR A 254 2.54 16.24 -23.34
CA TYR A 254 3.50 17.20 -23.92
C TYR A 254 4.91 16.62 -23.90
N ILE A 255 5.73 17.04 -24.88
CA ILE A 255 7.16 16.74 -24.92
C ILE A 255 7.92 18.08 -25.08
N TYR A 256 8.72 18.40 -24.08
CA TYR A 256 9.62 19.55 -24.08
C TYR A 256 10.98 19.16 -24.62
N ASN A 257 11.50 19.92 -25.60
CA ASN A 257 12.84 19.78 -26.14
C ASN A 257 13.79 20.77 -25.46
N VAL A 258 14.80 20.26 -24.75
CA VAL A 258 15.74 21.04 -23.95
C VAL A 258 16.61 21.98 -24.82
N ALA A 259 17.00 21.54 -26.01
CA ALA A 259 17.90 22.29 -26.86
C ALA A 259 17.23 23.51 -27.52
N THR A 260 15.96 23.37 -27.90
CA THR A 260 15.20 24.42 -28.58
C THR A 260 14.32 25.23 -27.63
N ASN A 261 14.21 24.80 -26.36
CA ASN A 261 13.32 25.39 -25.38
C ASN A 261 11.87 25.51 -25.89
N SER A 262 11.40 24.45 -26.56
CA SER A 262 10.07 24.39 -27.15
C SER A 262 9.30 23.13 -26.72
N THR A 263 8.00 23.25 -26.65
CA THR A 263 7.09 22.15 -26.25
C THR A 263 6.18 21.77 -27.40
N SER A 264 6.06 20.47 -27.66
CA SER A 264 5.12 19.89 -28.63
C SER A 264 3.97 19.19 -27.90
N THR A 265 2.75 19.41 -28.39
CA THR A 265 1.55 18.70 -27.92
C THR A 265 1.40 17.40 -28.68
N ILE A 266 1.16 16.29 -27.97
CA ILE A 266 0.90 15.00 -28.59
C ILE A 266 -0.59 14.84 -28.90
N ASN A 267 -0.91 14.50 -30.13
CA ASN A 267 -2.30 14.32 -30.55
C ASN A 267 -2.86 12.98 -30.03
N LEU A 268 -3.82 13.07 -29.11
CA LEU A 268 -4.58 11.96 -28.53
C LEU A 268 -6.09 12.09 -28.81
N SER A 269 -6.49 12.88 -29.83
CA SER A 269 -7.90 13.15 -30.14
C SER A 269 -8.73 11.93 -30.54
N GLN A 270 -8.09 10.78 -30.80
CA GLN A 270 -8.78 9.50 -30.98
C GLN A 270 -9.37 8.93 -29.68
N TYR A 271 -8.95 9.45 -28.51
CA TYR A 271 -9.48 9.06 -27.22
C TYR A 271 -10.43 10.15 -26.70
N ASN A 272 -11.50 9.72 -26.07
CA ASN A 272 -12.47 10.60 -25.42
C ASN A 272 -12.67 10.10 -24.00
N ASP A 273 -12.67 11.01 -23.00
CA ASP A 273 -12.84 10.71 -21.57
C ASP A 273 -11.95 9.53 -21.13
N PHE A 274 -10.65 9.78 -21.07
CA PHE A 274 -9.61 8.77 -20.87
C PHE A 274 -8.61 9.19 -19.79
N TYR A 275 -7.85 8.22 -19.32
CA TYR A 275 -6.73 8.41 -18.40
C TYR A 275 -5.40 8.09 -19.08
N ILE A 276 -4.33 8.82 -18.75
CA ILE A 276 -2.95 8.41 -19.00
C ILE A 276 -2.41 7.82 -17.68
N ALA A 277 -2.63 6.52 -17.50
CA ALA A 277 -2.36 5.85 -16.23
C ALA A 277 -0.87 5.66 -15.94
N ARG A 278 -0.02 5.58 -16.98
CA ARG A 278 1.44 5.47 -16.87
C ARG A 278 2.14 6.09 -18.08
N MET A 279 3.38 6.53 -17.85
CA MET A 279 4.29 7.05 -18.86
C MET A 279 5.71 6.52 -18.59
N LYS A 280 6.40 6.05 -19.63
CA LYS A 280 7.77 5.53 -19.50
C LYS A 280 8.49 5.59 -20.84
N TRP A 281 9.70 6.15 -20.87
CA TRP A 281 10.54 6.10 -22.08
C TRP A 281 10.99 4.67 -22.39
N THR A 282 11.09 4.34 -23.68
CA THR A 282 11.70 3.09 -24.15
C THR A 282 13.23 3.18 -24.07
N ASN A 283 13.94 2.12 -24.42
CA ASN A 283 15.41 2.20 -24.55
C ASN A 283 15.86 3.01 -25.76
N ASP A 284 14.98 3.31 -26.71
CA ASP A 284 15.20 4.28 -27.76
C ASP A 284 14.74 5.66 -27.27
N ALA A 285 15.67 6.60 -27.18
CA ALA A 285 15.42 7.96 -26.64
C ALA A 285 14.36 8.75 -27.43
N ASN A 286 14.01 8.32 -28.64
CA ASN A 286 13.01 8.96 -29.49
C ASN A 286 11.58 8.42 -29.25
N PHE A 287 11.40 7.34 -28.48
CA PHE A 287 10.08 6.76 -28.28
C PHE A 287 9.69 6.75 -26.81
N LEU A 288 8.57 7.40 -26.51
CA LEU A 288 7.88 7.35 -25.23
C LEU A 288 6.77 6.30 -25.28
N SER A 289 6.59 5.50 -24.24
CA SER A 289 5.40 4.67 -24.06
C SER A 289 4.43 5.30 -23.07
N ILE A 290 3.13 5.23 -23.37
CA ILE A 290 2.06 5.64 -22.46
C ILE A 290 0.99 4.56 -22.38
N GLN A 291 0.38 4.40 -21.20
CA GLN A 291 -0.77 3.53 -20.99
C GLN A 291 -2.03 4.40 -20.96
N VAL A 292 -2.84 4.30 -21.99
CA VAL A 292 -4.11 5.01 -22.11
C VAL A 292 -5.25 4.08 -21.74
N LEU A 293 -6.07 4.49 -20.79
CA LEU A 293 -7.15 3.71 -20.23
C LEU A 293 -8.47 4.46 -20.43
N ASN A 294 -9.52 3.80 -20.92
CA ASN A 294 -10.82 4.41 -21.02
C ASN A 294 -11.45 4.64 -19.63
N ARG A 295 -12.45 5.49 -19.52
CA ARG A 295 -13.12 5.81 -18.24
C ARG A 295 -13.64 4.57 -17.51
N HIS A 296 -14.16 3.57 -18.20
CA HIS A 296 -14.59 2.29 -17.61
C HIS A 296 -13.42 1.42 -17.12
N GLN A 297 -12.19 1.80 -17.41
CA GLN A 297 -10.95 1.10 -17.02
C GLN A 297 -10.91 -0.37 -17.44
N ASN A 298 -11.57 -0.69 -18.53
CA ASN A 298 -11.67 -2.05 -19.06
C ASN A 298 -11.11 -2.21 -20.49
N ASN A 299 -10.53 -1.14 -21.04
CA ASN A 299 -9.81 -1.13 -22.32
C ASN A 299 -8.57 -0.27 -22.16
N LEU A 300 -7.40 -0.90 -22.22
CA LEU A 300 -6.09 -0.27 -22.08
C LEU A 300 -5.30 -0.40 -23.37
N ASP A 301 -4.82 0.73 -23.89
CA ASP A 301 -3.88 0.80 -25.00
C ASP A 301 -2.48 1.19 -24.49
N LEU A 302 -1.48 0.38 -24.82
CA LEU A 302 -0.08 0.78 -24.73
C LEU A 302 0.31 1.44 -26.06
N LEU A 303 0.56 2.75 -26.03
CA LEU A 303 0.98 3.52 -27.19
C LEU A 303 2.48 3.77 -27.17
N PHE A 304 3.11 3.75 -28.33
CA PHE A 304 4.40 4.38 -28.54
C PHE A 304 4.20 5.73 -29.22
N VAL A 305 4.85 6.73 -28.69
CA VAL A 305 4.85 8.13 -29.14
C VAL A 305 6.24 8.44 -29.67
N ASP A 306 6.35 8.81 -30.93
CA ASP A 306 7.59 9.34 -31.52
C ASP A 306 7.77 10.79 -31.05
N ALA A 307 8.83 11.05 -30.29
CA ALA A 307 9.08 12.34 -29.67
C ALA A 307 9.44 13.46 -30.66
N ILE A 308 9.84 13.08 -31.88
CA ILE A 308 10.26 14.05 -32.91
C ILE A 308 9.06 14.45 -33.76
N SER A 309 8.29 13.48 -34.26
CA SER A 309 7.14 13.72 -35.13
C SER A 309 5.81 13.92 -34.39
N GLY A 310 5.74 13.54 -33.10
CA GLY A 310 4.50 13.54 -32.33
C GLY A 310 3.50 12.45 -32.72
N THR A 311 3.89 11.53 -33.62
CA THR A 311 3.00 10.44 -34.07
C THR A 311 2.84 9.36 -33.01
N THR A 312 1.65 8.77 -32.94
CA THR A 312 1.32 7.73 -31.95
C THR A 312 0.98 6.42 -32.66
N LYS A 313 1.33 5.30 -32.01
CA LYS A 313 1.02 3.94 -32.49
C LYS A 313 0.61 3.07 -31.34
N VAL A 314 -0.56 2.43 -31.41
CA VAL A 314 -0.96 1.37 -30.47
C VAL A 314 -0.11 0.14 -30.74
N VAL A 315 0.62 -0.35 -29.73
CA VAL A 315 1.45 -1.56 -29.80
C VAL A 315 0.86 -2.74 -29.05
N LEU A 316 0.06 -2.49 -28.01
CA LEU A 316 -0.66 -3.52 -27.26
C LEU A 316 -2.02 -2.98 -26.88
N ASN A 317 -3.06 -3.80 -27.01
CA ASN A 317 -4.38 -3.52 -26.48
C ASN A 317 -4.79 -4.66 -25.53
N GLU A 318 -5.26 -4.30 -24.34
CA GLU A 318 -5.88 -5.22 -23.40
C GLU A 318 -7.33 -4.84 -23.13
N LYS A 319 -8.19 -5.85 -23.04
CA LYS A 319 -9.62 -5.69 -22.72
C LYS A 319 -10.03 -6.70 -21.68
N ASP A 320 -10.94 -6.27 -20.79
CA ASP A 320 -11.56 -7.13 -19.78
C ASP A 320 -13.06 -6.79 -19.69
N ALA A 321 -13.89 -7.74 -19.33
CA ALA A 321 -15.32 -7.50 -19.15
C ALA A 321 -15.61 -6.63 -17.92
N ALA A 322 -14.77 -6.74 -16.88
CA ALA A 322 -14.84 -5.99 -15.65
C ALA A 322 -13.92 -4.76 -15.68
N TYR A 323 -12.65 -4.93 -15.38
CA TYR A 323 -11.63 -3.87 -15.34
C TYR A 323 -10.22 -4.45 -15.52
N ILE A 324 -9.26 -3.60 -15.83
CA ILE A 324 -7.85 -3.94 -15.99
C ILE A 324 -7.07 -3.28 -14.85
N ASP A 325 -6.25 -4.06 -14.14
CA ASP A 325 -5.30 -3.52 -13.18
C ASP A 325 -4.11 -2.88 -13.92
N VAL A 326 -3.85 -1.62 -13.65
CA VAL A 326 -2.68 -0.92 -14.16
C VAL A 326 -1.42 -1.44 -13.47
N THR A 327 -0.35 -1.65 -14.24
CA THR A 327 0.91 -2.22 -13.72
C THR A 327 2.12 -1.38 -14.10
N ASP A 328 3.13 -1.36 -13.20
CA ASP A 328 4.44 -0.76 -13.42
C ASP A 328 5.47 -1.73 -13.99
N ASN A 329 5.06 -2.96 -14.30
CA ASN A 329 5.97 -4.05 -14.67
C ASN A 329 6.48 -3.99 -16.13
N LEU A 330 6.05 -2.99 -16.94
CA LEU A 330 6.58 -2.78 -18.27
C LEU A 330 8.09 -2.61 -18.24
N THR A 331 8.82 -3.53 -18.86
CA THR A 331 10.28 -3.52 -18.92
C THR A 331 10.75 -3.72 -20.37
N PHE A 332 11.44 -2.71 -20.90
CA PHE A 332 12.03 -2.80 -22.24
C PHE A 332 13.38 -3.53 -22.19
N LEU A 333 13.59 -4.47 -23.09
CA LEU A 333 14.83 -5.21 -23.28
C LEU A 333 15.70 -4.48 -24.32
N LYS A 334 16.97 -4.86 -24.46
CA LYS A 334 17.91 -4.19 -25.38
C LYS A 334 17.46 -4.13 -26.84
N ASP A 335 16.69 -5.13 -27.30
CA ASP A 335 16.10 -5.17 -28.64
C ASP A 335 14.76 -4.41 -28.74
N ASN A 336 14.40 -3.66 -27.72
CA ASN A 336 13.10 -2.98 -27.53
C ASN A 336 11.89 -3.92 -27.53
N SER A 337 12.09 -5.25 -27.45
CA SER A 337 11.04 -6.14 -26.98
C SER A 337 10.73 -5.84 -25.51
N PHE A 338 9.57 -6.25 -25.00
CA PHE A 338 9.21 -5.88 -23.65
C PHE A 338 8.52 -7.01 -22.86
N ILE A 339 8.72 -6.95 -21.56
CA ILE A 339 8.01 -7.78 -20.57
C ILE A 339 6.80 -7.00 -20.07
N TRP A 340 5.68 -7.69 -19.95
CA TRP A 340 4.39 -7.18 -19.50
C TRP A 340 3.72 -8.16 -18.56
N THR A 341 2.87 -7.70 -17.64
CA THR A 341 2.03 -8.57 -16.80
C THR A 341 0.56 -8.36 -17.14
N SER A 342 -0.22 -9.44 -17.15
CA SER A 342 -1.62 -9.42 -17.54
C SER A 342 -2.40 -10.56 -16.90
N GLU A 343 -3.69 -10.34 -16.64
CA GLU A 343 -4.64 -11.36 -16.15
C GLU A 343 -5.45 -12.03 -17.30
N LYS A 344 -5.05 -11.85 -18.54
CA LYS A 344 -5.84 -12.29 -19.73
C LYS A 344 -6.12 -13.79 -19.81
N ASP A 345 -5.40 -14.63 -19.07
CA ASP A 345 -5.66 -16.07 -18.97
C ASP A 345 -6.39 -16.46 -17.65
N GLY A 346 -6.87 -15.47 -16.88
CA GLY A 346 -7.59 -15.65 -15.63
C GLY A 346 -6.76 -15.49 -14.38
N TYR A 347 -5.42 -15.37 -14.49
CA TYR A 347 -4.48 -15.12 -13.41
C TYR A 347 -3.43 -14.11 -13.85
N ASN A 348 -2.85 -13.35 -12.91
CA ASN A 348 -1.79 -12.41 -13.25
C ASN A 348 -0.49 -13.15 -13.58
N HIS A 349 -0.06 -13.06 -14.84
CA HIS A 349 1.13 -13.73 -15.35
C HIS A 349 2.04 -12.79 -16.16
N ILE A 350 3.29 -13.22 -16.38
CA ILE A 350 4.34 -12.50 -17.10
C ILE A 350 4.36 -12.96 -18.55
N TYR A 351 4.39 -11.99 -19.47
CA TYR A 351 4.40 -12.18 -20.91
C TYR A 351 5.57 -11.45 -21.55
N HIS A 352 6.09 -11.99 -22.65
CA HIS A 352 7.10 -11.37 -23.49
C HIS A 352 6.52 -11.01 -24.86
N TYR A 353 6.69 -9.76 -25.25
CA TYR A 353 6.24 -9.21 -26.53
C TYR A 353 7.43 -8.70 -27.33
N ASP A 354 7.35 -8.74 -28.67
CA ASP A 354 8.29 -8.02 -29.51
C ASP A 354 7.96 -6.52 -29.55
N LYS A 355 8.84 -5.72 -30.16
CA LYS A 355 8.67 -4.25 -30.24
C LYS A 355 7.43 -3.80 -31.03
N SER A 356 6.78 -4.68 -31.77
CA SER A 356 5.55 -4.39 -32.51
C SER A 356 4.29 -4.69 -31.69
N GLY A 357 4.44 -5.29 -30.49
CA GLY A 357 3.35 -5.73 -29.63
C GLY A 357 2.85 -7.15 -29.93
N LYS A 358 3.53 -7.90 -30.80
CA LYS A 358 3.21 -9.32 -31.01
C LYS A 358 3.78 -10.15 -29.87
N ILE A 359 2.94 -11.01 -29.28
CA ILE A 359 3.36 -11.93 -28.22
C ILE A 359 4.43 -12.90 -28.75
N ARG A 360 5.56 -13.00 -28.06
CA ARG A 360 6.58 -14.03 -28.26
C ARG A 360 6.24 -15.28 -27.47
N ASN A 361 5.96 -15.13 -26.16
CA ASN A 361 5.51 -16.24 -25.30
C ASN A 361 4.94 -15.74 -23.99
N GLN A 362 4.19 -16.61 -23.31
CA GLN A 362 3.83 -16.48 -21.91
C GLN A 362 4.94 -17.12 -21.06
N ILE A 363 5.55 -16.35 -20.16
CA ILE A 363 6.70 -16.78 -19.36
C ILE A 363 6.25 -17.61 -18.15
N THR A 364 5.21 -17.13 -17.44
CA THR A 364 4.63 -17.84 -16.30
C THR A 364 3.20 -18.26 -16.60
N LYS A 365 2.76 -19.40 -16.05
CA LYS A 365 1.39 -19.92 -16.25
C LYS A 365 0.97 -20.86 -15.14
N GLY A 366 -0.32 -20.97 -14.90
CA GLY A 366 -0.91 -21.86 -13.89
C GLY A 366 -2.09 -21.20 -13.16
N ASN A 367 -2.75 -21.94 -12.29
CA ASN A 367 -3.87 -21.42 -11.50
C ASN A 367 -3.36 -20.71 -10.23
N TRP A 368 -2.51 -19.73 -10.41
CA TRP A 368 -1.86 -18.93 -9.39
C TRP A 368 -1.37 -17.60 -9.99
N GLU A 369 -1.07 -16.61 -9.15
CA GLU A 369 -0.72 -15.27 -9.59
C GLU A 369 0.73 -14.90 -9.28
N VAL A 370 1.37 -14.18 -10.20
CA VAL A 370 2.56 -13.38 -9.94
C VAL A 370 2.12 -12.16 -9.12
N THR A 371 2.76 -11.96 -7.98
CA THR A 371 2.44 -10.86 -7.03
C THR A 371 3.45 -9.72 -7.11
N SER A 372 4.67 -9.99 -7.58
CA SER A 372 5.69 -8.97 -7.86
C SER A 372 6.61 -9.45 -8.97
N TYR A 373 6.96 -8.53 -9.84
CA TYR A 373 8.01 -8.71 -10.85
C TYR A 373 9.25 -7.94 -10.38
N TYR A 374 10.39 -8.64 -10.20
CA TYR A 374 11.63 -8.04 -9.68
C TYR A 374 12.59 -7.58 -10.77
N GLY A 375 12.46 -8.09 -11.99
CA GLY A 375 13.28 -7.69 -13.11
C GLY A 375 13.76 -8.85 -13.97
N PHE A 376 14.57 -8.49 -14.97
CA PHE A 376 15.13 -9.41 -15.97
C PHE A 376 16.66 -9.29 -15.99
N ASP A 377 17.34 -10.39 -15.72
CA ASP A 377 18.79 -10.55 -15.92
C ASP A 377 19.07 -10.88 -17.40
N GLU A 378 19.38 -9.84 -18.17
CA GLU A 378 19.66 -10.02 -19.60
C GLU A 378 20.89 -10.90 -19.87
N LYS A 379 21.89 -10.88 -18.99
CA LYS A 379 23.12 -11.68 -19.17
C LYS A 379 22.83 -13.18 -19.12
N ASN A 380 21.94 -13.61 -18.22
CA ASN A 380 21.60 -15.00 -18.00
C ASN A 380 20.23 -15.40 -18.57
N GLY A 381 19.47 -14.45 -19.13
CA GLY A 381 18.14 -14.66 -19.68
C GLY A 381 17.11 -15.10 -18.62
N GLN A 382 17.21 -14.58 -17.39
CA GLN A 382 16.41 -14.99 -16.25
C GLN A 382 15.43 -13.87 -15.84
N VAL A 383 14.19 -14.22 -15.63
CA VAL A 383 13.14 -13.37 -15.04
C VAL A 383 12.99 -13.75 -13.56
N TYR A 384 12.95 -12.75 -12.68
CA TYR A 384 12.78 -12.93 -11.23
C TYR A 384 11.44 -12.37 -10.80
N TYR A 385 10.70 -13.14 -10.00
CA TYR A 385 9.35 -12.77 -9.57
C TYR A 385 8.96 -13.39 -8.23
N GLN A 386 7.91 -12.88 -7.64
CA GLN A 386 7.22 -13.45 -6.49
C GLN A 386 5.87 -13.99 -6.93
N SER A 387 5.41 -15.08 -6.34
CA SER A 387 4.08 -15.63 -6.62
C SER A 387 3.44 -16.32 -5.43
N VAL A 388 2.15 -16.67 -5.62
CA VAL A 388 1.33 -17.45 -4.68
C VAL A 388 1.20 -18.92 -5.11
N GLU A 389 2.10 -19.45 -5.90
CA GLU A 389 2.05 -20.82 -6.43
C GLU A 389 1.93 -21.90 -5.33
N ASN A 390 2.49 -21.65 -4.13
CA ASN A 390 2.39 -22.55 -2.98
C ASN A 390 1.32 -22.15 -1.97
N GLY A 391 0.20 -21.65 -2.47
CA GLY A 391 -0.95 -21.25 -1.67
C GLY A 391 -1.08 -19.72 -1.55
N SER A 392 -2.33 -19.27 -1.67
CA SER A 392 -2.66 -17.84 -1.77
C SER A 392 -2.27 -17.00 -0.56
N ILE A 393 -2.05 -17.62 0.61
CA ILE A 393 -1.63 -16.92 1.84
C ILE A 393 -0.11 -16.78 1.99
N ASN A 394 0.69 -17.43 1.12
CA ASN A 394 2.14 -17.37 1.15
C ASN A 394 2.71 -16.58 -0.04
N ARG A 395 3.95 -16.14 0.08
CA ARG A 395 4.71 -15.47 -0.98
C ARG A 395 6.07 -16.11 -1.10
N ASP A 396 6.38 -16.61 -2.29
CA ASP A 396 7.66 -17.23 -2.61
C ASP A 396 8.34 -16.53 -3.78
N ILE A 397 9.67 -16.57 -3.76
CA ILE A 397 10.51 -15.96 -4.80
C ILE A 397 10.97 -17.04 -5.76
N TYR A 398 10.87 -16.73 -7.05
CA TYR A 398 11.20 -17.61 -8.16
C TYR A 398 12.10 -16.93 -9.18
N LYS A 399 12.79 -17.73 -9.97
CA LYS A 399 13.35 -17.34 -11.26
C LYS A 399 12.91 -18.31 -12.34
N ILE A 400 12.85 -17.83 -13.57
CA ILE A 400 12.47 -18.60 -14.77
C ILE A 400 13.20 -18.03 -15.98
N LYS A 401 13.54 -18.85 -16.97
CA LYS A 401 14.07 -18.32 -18.22
C LYS A 401 13.02 -17.54 -19.01
N LEU A 402 13.46 -16.58 -19.83
CA LEU A 402 12.60 -15.77 -20.69
C LEU A 402 11.69 -16.62 -21.59
N ASP A 403 12.12 -17.83 -21.96
CA ASP A 403 11.33 -18.80 -22.75
C ASP A 403 10.30 -19.59 -21.92
N GLY A 404 10.17 -19.29 -20.63
CA GLY A 404 9.25 -19.97 -19.71
C GLY A 404 9.73 -21.32 -19.18
N LYS A 405 11.00 -21.71 -19.41
CA LYS A 405 11.57 -22.98 -18.94
C LYS A 405 12.49 -22.80 -17.74
N SER A 406 12.92 -23.93 -17.16
CA SER A 406 13.90 -23.97 -16.07
C SER A 406 13.51 -23.10 -14.86
N LYS A 407 12.24 -23.16 -14.45
CA LYS A 407 11.75 -22.49 -13.24
C LYS A 407 12.46 -23.05 -11.99
N VAL A 408 12.88 -22.15 -11.09
CA VAL A 408 13.52 -22.48 -9.81
C VAL A 408 12.87 -21.66 -8.70
N ARG A 409 12.39 -22.32 -7.64
CA ARG A 409 11.97 -21.68 -6.40
C ARG A 409 13.22 -21.33 -5.58
N LEU A 410 13.37 -20.07 -5.19
CA LEU A 410 14.53 -19.55 -4.47
C LEU A 410 14.33 -19.52 -2.94
N THR A 411 13.10 -19.51 -2.46
CA THR A 411 12.74 -19.52 -1.03
C THR A 411 11.98 -20.81 -0.69
N GLN A 412 12.24 -21.39 0.48
CA GLN A 412 11.67 -22.70 0.85
C GLN A 412 10.72 -22.62 2.04
N LYS A 413 10.88 -21.60 2.91
CA LYS A 413 10.14 -21.45 4.14
C LYS A 413 8.75 -20.87 3.86
N ALA A 414 7.70 -21.49 4.41
CA ALA A 414 6.33 -21.00 4.29
C ALA A 414 6.15 -19.70 5.06
N GLY A 415 5.59 -18.69 4.40
CA GLY A 415 5.41 -17.35 4.92
C GLY A 415 5.44 -16.32 3.80
N THR A 416 5.76 -15.09 4.12
CA THR A 416 5.90 -14.00 3.16
C THR A 416 7.37 -13.69 2.95
N ASN A 417 7.87 -13.94 1.73
CA ASN A 417 9.22 -13.65 1.27
C ASN A 417 9.17 -12.47 0.28
N LYS A 418 10.02 -11.46 0.45
CA LYS A 418 10.18 -10.32 -0.46
C LYS A 418 11.67 -10.08 -0.73
N ALA A 419 12.06 -9.90 -2.00
CA ALA A 419 13.45 -9.76 -2.39
C ALA A 419 13.84 -8.35 -2.77
N THR A 420 15.06 -7.95 -2.42
CA THR A 420 15.81 -6.86 -3.03
C THR A 420 17.04 -7.46 -3.69
N PHE A 421 17.05 -7.45 -5.03
CA PHE A 421 18.14 -8.06 -5.80
C PHE A 421 19.32 -7.12 -5.95
N SER A 422 20.53 -7.71 -6.00
CA SER A 422 21.71 -7.00 -6.49
C SER A 422 21.54 -6.69 -7.99
N PRO A 423 22.18 -5.63 -8.52
CA PRO A 423 21.97 -5.18 -9.89
C PRO A 423 22.33 -6.23 -10.95
N ASN A 424 23.26 -7.11 -10.63
CA ASN A 424 23.67 -8.24 -11.49
C ASN A 424 22.89 -9.54 -11.22
N PHE A 425 21.88 -9.50 -10.38
CA PHE A 425 21.08 -10.65 -9.95
C PHE A 425 21.87 -11.84 -9.39
N GLN A 426 23.09 -11.63 -8.89
CA GLN A 426 23.86 -12.71 -8.26
C GLN A 426 23.40 -12.99 -6.83
N TYR A 427 22.95 -11.96 -6.13
CA TYR A 427 22.47 -12.02 -4.76
C TYR A 427 21.11 -11.37 -4.61
N PHE A 428 20.41 -11.73 -3.54
CA PHE A 428 19.25 -10.97 -3.07
C PHE A 428 19.18 -10.96 -1.55
N ILE A 429 18.74 -9.85 -1.00
CA ILE A 429 18.34 -9.74 0.40
C ILE A 429 16.86 -10.16 0.47
N ASN A 430 16.60 -11.25 1.21
CA ASN A 430 15.24 -11.71 1.47
C ASN A 430 14.73 -11.11 2.78
N SER A 431 13.60 -10.41 2.73
CA SER A 431 12.80 -10.06 3.89
C SER A 431 11.75 -11.17 4.07
N PHE A 432 11.94 -12.00 5.08
CA PHE A 432 11.04 -13.11 5.39
C PHE A 432 10.29 -12.86 6.68
N SER A 433 9.00 -13.21 6.71
CA SER A 433 8.22 -13.29 7.94
C SER A 433 7.10 -14.34 7.84
N SER A 434 6.59 -14.76 9.01
CA SER A 434 5.37 -15.54 9.14
C SER A 434 4.56 -15.03 10.34
N THR A 435 3.41 -15.62 10.62
CA THR A 435 2.62 -15.26 11.81
C THR A 435 3.31 -15.60 13.14
N THR A 436 4.35 -16.45 13.09
CA THR A 436 5.09 -16.92 14.27
C THR A 436 6.55 -16.47 14.29
N GLU A 437 7.02 -15.81 13.23
CA GLU A 437 8.40 -15.36 13.12
C GLU A 437 8.45 -13.89 12.66
N PRO A 438 9.00 -13.00 13.52
CA PRO A 438 9.21 -11.61 13.16
C PRO A 438 10.03 -11.47 11.89
N THR A 439 9.87 -10.35 11.18
CA THR A 439 10.60 -10.11 9.94
C THR A 439 12.10 -10.25 10.14
N VAL A 440 12.73 -11.14 9.37
CA VAL A 440 14.18 -11.32 9.30
C VAL A 440 14.70 -10.93 7.92
N PHE A 441 15.93 -10.40 7.88
CA PHE A 441 16.60 -10.06 6.63
C PHE A 441 17.81 -10.96 6.47
N THR A 442 17.89 -11.65 5.33
CA THR A 442 18.92 -12.65 5.04
C THR A 442 19.46 -12.46 3.63
N LEU A 443 20.77 -12.63 3.46
CA LEU A 443 21.41 -12.63 2.14
C LEU A 443 21.39 -14.02 1.53
N HIS A 444 21.02 -14.10 0.25
CA HIS A 444 20.96 -15.34 -0.52
C HIS A 444 21.66 -15.22 -1.87
N GLU A 445 22.22 -16.33 -2.36
CA GLU A 445 22.64 -16.48 -3.76
C GLU A 445 21.43 -16.72 -4.65
N SER A 446 21.30 -15.99 -5.76
CA SER A 446 20.16 -16.13 -6.69
C SER A 446 20.26 -17.40 -7.58
N LYS A 447 21.40 -18.09 -7.60
CA LYS A 447 21.58 -19.32 -8.39
C LYS A 447 20.59 -20.42 -7.99
N ALA A 448 20.43 -20.65 -6.68
CA ALA A 448 19.56 -21.68 -6.12
C ALA A 448 18.87 -21.26 -4.80
N GLY A 449 18.92 -19.99 -4.43
CA GLY A 449 18.34 -19.49 -3.18
C GLY A 449 19.15 -19.89 -1.92
N LYS A 450 20.42 -20.27 -2.07
CA LYS A 450 21.26 -20.68 -0.94
C LYS A 450 21.45 -19.51 0.02
N LEU A 451 21.18 -19.72 1.30
CA LEU A 451 21.46 -18.77 2.35
C LEU A 451 22.98 -18.55 2.46
N VAL A 452 23.39 -17.29 2.42
CA VAL A 452 24.77 -16.87 2.67
C VAL A 452 24.96 -16.55 4.15
N GLN A 453 24.19 -15.56 4.66
CA GLN A 453 24.22 -15.18 6.08
C GLN A 453 23.01 -14.33 6.48
N PRO A 454 22.67 -14.28 7.79
CA PRO A 454 21.67 -13.36 8.31
C PRO A 454 22.20 -11.91 8.35
N ILE A 455 21.27 -10.94 8.29
CA ILE A 455 21.56 -9.51 8.40
C ILE A 455 20.85 -8.91 9.63
N VAL A 456 19.52 -9.11 9.74
CA VAL A 456 18.70 -8.69 10.88
C VAL A 456 17.79 -9.85 11.26
N ASP A 457 17.84 -10.28 12.52
CA ASP A 457 17.12 -11.48 12.99
C ASP A 457 15.91 -11.19 13.91
N ASN A 458 15.79 -9.98 14.45
CA ASN A 458 14.73 -9.60 15.41
C ASN A 458 14.61 -10.54 16.65
N THR A 459 15.70 -11.21 17.04
CA THR A 459 15.75 -12.15 18.18
C THR A 459 15.33 -11.47 19.49
N GLU A 460 15.74 -10.21 19.69
CA GLU A 460 15.36 -9.43 20.89
C GLU A 460 13.83 -9.26 20.98
N LEU A 461 13.16 -8.94 19.87
CA LEU A 461 11.72 -8.87 19.83
C LEU A 461 11.08 -10.23 20.12
N ALA A 462 11.58 -11.31 19.49
CA ALA A 462 11.08 -12.65 19.70
C ALA A 462 11.15 -13.05 21.20
N THR A 463 12.31 -12.80 21.85
CA THR A 463 12.49 -13.04 23.30
C THR A 463 11.55 -12.19 24.16
N ASN A 464 11.32 -10.92 23.79
CA ASN A 464 10.37 -10.06 24.50
C ASN A 464 8.94 -10.58 24.39
N LEU A 465 8.56 -11.09 23.24
CA LEU A 465 7.20 -11.60 22.99
C LEU A 465 6.88 -12.86 23.80
N GLU A 466 7.88 -13.68 24.17
CA GLU A 466 7.70 -14.86 25.03
C GLU A 466 7.08 -14.48 26.39
N LYS A 467 7.36 -13.26 26.89
CA LYS A 467 6.82 -12.75 28.16
C LYS A 467 5.30 -12.54 28.13
N TYR A 468 4.74 -12.29 26.93
CA TYR A 468 3.33 -11.92 26.76
C TYR A 468 2.39 -13.11 26.51
N ASN A 469 2.92 -14.33 26.35
CA ASN A 469 2.11 -15.52 26.06
C ASN A 469 1.09 -15.28 24.95
N LEU A 470 1.55 -14.76 23.80
CA LEU A 470 0.68 -14.35 22.71
C LEU A 470 -0.15 -15.50 22.17
N PRO A 471 -1.45 -15.31 21.94
CA PRO A 471 -2.25 -16.18 21.09
C PRO A 471 -1.67 -16.25 19.68
N THR A 472 -2.03 -17.28 18.91
CA THR A 472 -1.55 -17.45 17.53
C THR A 472 -2.70 -17.43 16.54
N LYS A 473 -2.42 -17.04 15.29
CA LYS A 473 -3.36 -17.19 14.18
C LYS A 473 -3.37 -18.64 13.69
N GLU A 474 -4.54 -19.28 13.73
CA GLU A 474 -4.75 -20.61 13.16
C GLU A 474 -5.42 -20.46 11.80
N PHE A 475 -4.73 -20.78 10.71
CA PHE A 475 -5.28 -20.71 9.35
C PHE A 475 -6.12 -21.94 9.02
N PHE A 476 -7.22 -21.71 8.28
CA PHE A 476 -8.07 -22.78 7.77
C PHE A 476 -8.82 -22.31 6.51
N GLU A 477 -9.39 -23.24 5.76
CA GLU A 477 -10.32 -22.95 4.69
C GLU A 477 -11.75 -23.07 5.25
N LEU A 478 -12.54 -22.00 5.14
CA LEU A 478 -13.94 -21.98 5.49
C LEU A 478 -14.76 -22.24 4.23
N THR A 479 -15.71 -23.18 4.30
CA THR A 479 -16.67 -23.38 3.21
C THR A 479 -18.01 -22.77 3.62
N THR A 480 -18.52 -21.83 2.82
CA THR A 480 -19.83 -21.22 3.05
C THR A 480 -20.96 -22.20 2.77
N GLU A 481 -22.17 -21.90 3.22
CA GLU A 481 -23.37 -22.74 2.92
C GLU A 481 -23.60 -22.89 1.41
N LYS A 482 -23.20 -21.92 0.61
CA LYS A 482 -23.26 -21.93 -0.87
C LYS A 482 -22.09 -22.65 -1.54
N GLY A 483 -21.16 -23.23 -0.76
CA GLY A 483 -20.01 -23.98 -1.25
C GLY A 483 -18.78 -23.16 -1.66
N HIS A 484 -18.74 -21.86 -1.34
CA HIS A 484 -17.56 -21.03 -1.60
C HIS A 484 -16.45 -21.34 -0.58
N LYS A 485 -15.24 -21.56 -1.07
CA LYS A 485 -14.05 -21.85 -0.27
C LYS A 485 -13.28 -20.56 -0.02
N LEU A 486 -13.22 -20.13 1.22
CA LEU A 486 -12.65 -18.86 1.65
C LEU A 486 -11.45 -19.09 2.57
N ASN A 487 -10.38 -18.32 2.39
CA ASN A 487 -9.27 -18.32 3.34
C ASN A 487 -9.72 -17.66 4.64
N ALA A 488 -9.34 -18.23 5.77
CA ALA A 488 -9.68 -17.72 7.09
C ALA A 488 -8.55 -17.96 8.10
N TYR A 489 -8.56 -17.16 9.16
CA TYR A 489 -7.86 -17.50 10.39
C TYR A 489 -8.74 -17.24 11.60
N ILE A 490 -8.39 -17.89 12.73
CA ILE A 490 -8.97 -17.62 14.04
C ILE A 490 -7.85 -17.44 15.07
N ILE A 491 -8.03 -16.51 15.99
CA ILE A 491 -7.19 -16.28 17.17
C ILE A 491 -8.01 -16.71 18.38
N LYS A 492 -7.46 -17.63 19.19
CA LYS A 492 -8.09 -18.16 20.40
C LYS A 492 -7.28 -17.78 21.64
N PRO A 493 -7.90 -17.61 22.81
CA PRO A 493 -7.15 -17.51 24.07
C PRO A 493 -6.16 -18.67 24.24
N LYS A 494 -5.05 -18.44 24.93
CA LYS A 494 -4.08 -19.54 25.22
C LYS A 494 -4.64 -20.62 26.13
N ASP A 495 -5.55 -20.25 27.02
CA ASP A 495 -6.31 -21.12 27.94
C ASP A 495 -7.66 -21.54 27.33
N PHE A 496 -7.74 -21.58 25.98
CA PHE A 496 -8.95 -21.97 25.25
C PHE A 496 -9.48 -23.33 25.72
N ASP A 497 -10.75 -23.34 26.09
CA ASP A 497 -11.48 -24.52 26.52
C ASP A 497 -12.70 -24.77 25.59
N VAL A 498 -12.65 -25.84 24.83
CA VAL A 498 -13.69 -26.21 23.85
C VAL A 498 -15.07 -26.43 24.46
N THR A 499 -15.16 -26.58 25.80
CA THR A 499 -16.42 -26.77 26.53
C THR A 499 -17.10 -25.45 26.89
N LYS A 500 -16.38 -24.36 26.87
CA LYS A 500 -16.88 -23.00 27.13
C LYS A 500 -17.42 -22.36 25.87
N LYS A 501 -18.23 -21.32 26.04
CA LYS A 501 -18.72 -20.47 24.95
C LYS A 501 -18.08 -19.10 25.00
N TYR A 502 -17.57 -18.65 23.86
CA TYR A 502 -16.87 -17.39 23.68
C TYR A 502 -17.61 -16.45 22.74
N PRO A 503 -17.57 -15.13 22.95
CA PRO A 503 -17.96 -14.16 21.95
C PRO A 503 -17.01 -14.22 20.77
N LEU A 504 -17.51 -13.96 19.56
CA LEU A 504 -16.74 -13.94 18.32
C LEU A 504 -16.72 -12.51 17.75
N LEU A 505 -15.54 -11.98 17.48
CA LEU A 505 -15.36 -10.74 16.71
C LEU A 505 -14.80 -11.09 15.32
N LEU A 506 -15.50 -10.77 14.24
CA LEU A 506 -14.98 -10.85 12.90
C LEU A 506 -14.24 -9.53 12.56
N PHE A 507 -13.02 -9.65 12.06
CA PHE A 507 -12.28 -8.59 11.42
C PHE A 507 -12.31 -8.80 9.91
N GLN A 508 -12.48 -7.74 9.14
CA GLN A 508 -12.39 -7.81 7.68
C GLN A 508 -12.08 -6.45 7.06
N TYR A 509 -11.55 -6.46 5.85
CA TYR A 509 -11.47 -5.32 4.96
C TYR A 509 -12.33 -5.55 3.72
N SER A 510 -12.13 -6.68 3.02
CA SER A 510 -12.91 -7.19 1.87
C SER A 510 -12.87 -6.35 0.60
N GLY A 511 -12.13 -5.24 0.55
CA GLY A 511 -12.02 -4.41 -0.65
C GLY A 511 -11.45 -5.17 -1.85
N PRO A 512 -11.80 -4.80 -3.08
CA PRO A 512 -11.37 -5.50 -4.29
C PRO A 512 -9.87 -5.71 -4.37
N GLY A 513 -9.44 -6.96 -4.61
CA GLY A 513 -8.03 -7.34 -4.72
C GLY A 513 -7.24 -7.32 -3.41
N SER A 514 -7.83 -6.94 -2.28
CA SER A 514 -7.17 -6.92 -0.97
C SER A 514 -6.98 -8.33 -0.38
N GLN A 515 -6.15 -8.45 0.66
CA GLN A 515 -5.98 -9.69 1.42
C GLN A 515 -5.66 -9.37 2.89
N GLN A 516 -6.40 -9.99 3.81
CA GLN A 516 -6.13 -9.93 5.25
C GLN A 516 -5.63 -11.27 5.79
N VAL A 517 -6.03 -12.36 5.18
CA VAL A 517 -5.60 -13.72 5.55
C VAL A 517 -4.31 -14.05 4.84
N ALA A 518 -3.18 -13.64 5.42
CA ALA A 518 -1.84 -13.85 4.89
C ALA A 518 -0.88 -14.36 5.97
N ASN A 519 0.03 -15.25 5.59
CA ASN A 519 1.08 -15.78 6.46
C ASN A 519 2.26 -14.80 6.49
N GLN A 520 2.11 -13.75 7.27
CA GLN A 520 3.09 -12.68 7.45
C GLN A 520 3.13 -12.22 8.90
N TRP A 521 4.15 -11.44 9.26
CA TRP A 521 4.28 -10.92 10.62
C TRP A 521 3.12 -10.01 11.01
N LEU A 522 2.91 -9.95 12.31
CA LEU A 522 1.83 -9.24 12.97
C LEU A 522 1.94 -7.71 12.80
N ASN A 523 0.82 -7.06 12.61
CA ASN A 523 0.68 -5.61 12.66
C ASN A 523 -0.01 -5.17 13.98
N SER A 524 -0.19 -3.86 14.17
CA SER A 524 -0.79 -3.33 15.40
C SER A 524 -2.23 -3.82 15.63
N ASN A 525 -3.03 -4.03 14.58
CA ASN A 525 -4.37 -4.60 14.72
C ASN A 525 -4.29 -6.05 15.18
N ASP A 526 -3.32 -6.82 14.71
CA ASP A 526 -3.13 -8.21 15.14
C ASP A 526 -2.83 -8.30 16.63
N TYR A 527 -1.98 -7.41 17.16
CA TYR A 527 -1.73 -7.34 18.59
C TYR A 527 -2.98 -6.93 19.39
N TRP A 528 -3.79 -6.03 18.87
CA TRP A 528 -5.07 -5.70 19.48
C TRP A 528 -6.05 -6.89 19.47
N HIS A 529 -6.11 -7.65 18.38
CA HIS A 529 -6.89 -8.89 18.32
C HIS A 529 -6.39 -9.93 19.34
N MET A 530 -5.09 -10.03 19.55
CA MET A 530 -4.50 -10.91 20.57
C MET A 530 -4.80 -10.42 21.98
N LEU A 531 -4.83 -9.10 22.22
CA LEU A 531 -5.28 -8.51 23.50
C LEU A 531 -6.73 -8.91 23.76
N LEU A 532 -7.63 -8.76 22.78
CA LEU A 532 -9.02 -9.18 22.92
C LEU A 532 -9.13 -10.68 23.19
N ALA A 533 -8.31 -11.50 22.54
CA ALA A 533 -8.28 -12.93 22.82
C ALA A 533 -7.81 -13.22 24.26
N GLN A 534 -6.82 -12.48 24.79
CA GLN A 534 -6.44 -12.59 26.22
C GLN A 534 -7.54 -12.12 27.19
N GLN A 535 -8.52 -11.37 26.70
CA GLN A 535 -9.72 -10.96 27.45
C GLN A 535 -10.88 -11.96 27.31
N GLY A 536 -10.70 -13.04 26.52
CA GLY A 536 -11.70 -14.11 26.37
C GLY A 536 -12.55 -13.99 25.12
N TYR A 537 -12.18 -13.21 24.12
CA TYR A 537 -12.82 -13.20 22.80
C TYR A 537 -12.17 -14.22 21.86
N LEU A 538 -12.92 -14.71 20.92
CA LEU A 538 -12.39 -15.31 19.67
C LEU A 538 -12.37 -14.20 18.62
N VAL A 539 -11.26 -14.07 17.88
CA VAL A 539 -11.18 -13.13 16.76
C VAL A 539 -10.92 -13.90 15.49
N ALA A 540 -11.76 -13.75 14.48
CA ALA A 540 -11.61 -14.42 13.20
C ALA A 540 -11.55 -13.39 12.07
N CYS A 541 -10.89 -13.78 10.97
CA CYS A 541 -10.86 -13.03 9.72
C CYS A 541 -11.15 -13.96 8.57
N VAL A 542 -11.94 -13.51 7.60
CA VAL A 542 -12.31 -14.26 6.41
C VAL A 542 -12.15 -13.37 5.19
N ASP A 543 -11.34 -13.80 4.22
CA ASP A 543 -11.24 -13.15 2.91
C ASP A 543 -12.30 -13.74 1.97
N GLY A 544 -13.40 -13.01 1.80
CA GLY A 544 -14.50 -13.36 0.93
C GLY A 544 -14.22 -13.16 -0.56
N ARG A 545 -15.20 -13.46 -1.40
CA ARG A 545 -15.17 -13.14 -2.84
C ARG A 545 -14.94 -11.64 -3.04
N GLY A 546 -14.23 -11.26 -4.11
CA GLY A 546 -13.74 -9.90 -4.35
C GLY A 546 -12.31 -9.67 -3.90
N THR A 547 -11.79 -10.43 -2.91
CA THR A 547 -10.40 -10.33 -2.46
C THR A 547 -9.42 -10.94 -3.49
N GLY A 548 -8.12 -10.71 -3.31
CA GLY A 548 -7.08 -11.05 -4.29
C GLY A 548 -6.50 -12.46 -4.15
N PHE A 549 -5.62 -12.78 -5.09
CA PHE A 549 -4.72 -13.94 -5.10
C PHE A 549 -5.38 -15.31 -5.26
N LYS A 550 -6.61 -15.32 -5.77
CA LYS A 550 -7.37 -16.53 -6.13
C LYS A 550 -7.89 -16.47 -7.58
N GLY A 551 -7.28 -15.63 -8.42
CA GLY A 551 -7.59 -15.42 -9.82
C GLY A 551 -8.63 -14.34 -10.10
N ALA A 552 -8.66 -13.89 -11.35
CA ALA A 552 -9.49 -12.78 -11.80
C ALA A 552 -10.99 -13.02 -11.58
N ALA A 553 -11.47 -14.25 -11.80
CA ALA A 553 -12.88 -14.60 -11.61
C ALA A 553 -13.33 -14.45 -10.15
N PHE A 554 -12.48 -14.79 -9.18
CA PHE A 554 -12.76 -14.63 -7.75
C PHE A 554 -12.70 -13.15 -7.34
N LYS A 555 -11.70 -12.42 -7.85
CA LYS A 555 -11.49 -10.99 -7.56
C LYS A 555 -12.57 -10.10 -8.18
N LYS A 556 -12.90 -10.32 -9.46
CA LYS A 556 -13.77 -9.43 -10.25
C LYS A 556 -15.25 -9.75 -10.19
N VAL A 557 -15.66 -10.77 -9.41
CA VAL A 557 -17.07 -11.14 -9.26
C VAL A 557 -17.94 -10.00 -8.71
N THR A 558 -17.33 -9.07 -7.99
CA THR A 558 -17.98 -7.89 -7.38
C THR A 558 -18.26 -6.75 -8.37
N GLN A 559 -17.88 -6.90 -9.65
CA GLN A 559 -18.09 -5.88 -10.66
C GLN A 559 -19.56 -5.44 -10.74
N LYS A 560 -19.82 -4.14 -10.59
CA LYS A 560 -21.14 -3.47 -10.50
C LYS A 560 -21.96 -3.81 -9.25
N GLU A 561 -21.39 -4.57 -8.31
CA GLU A 561 -22.10 -5.13 -7.15
C GLU A 561 -21.25 -5.04 -5.85
N LEU A 562 -20.44 -3.96 -5.70
CA LEU A 562 -19.63 -3.78 -4.48
C LEU A 562 -20.49 -3.83 -3.23
N GLY A 563 -20.15 -4.70 -2.27
CA GLY A 563 -20.89 -4.89 -1.02
C GLY A 563 -22.02 -5.90 -1.11
N LYS A 564 -22.17 -6.64 -2.21
CA LYS A 564 -23.15 -7.73 -2.32
C LYS A 564 -22.52 -9.06 -1.91
N TYR A 565 -21.60 -9.54 -2.70
CA TYR A 565 -21.00 -10.86 -2.50
C TYR A 565 -20.10 -10.91 -1.29
N GLU A 566 -19.40 -9.84 -1.00
CA GLU A 566 -18.54 -9.70 0.17
C GLU A 566 -19.38 -9.75 1.46
N VAL A 567 -20.51 -9.05 1.50
CA VAL A 567 -21.44 -9.05 2.66
C VAL A 567 -22.09 -10.41 2.82
N GLU A 568 -22.53 -11.04 1.71
CA GLU A 568 -23.04 -12.42 1.75
C GLU A 568 -22.02 -13.38 2.37
N ASP A 569 -20.77 -13.32 1.92
CA ASP A 569 -19.72 -14.21 2.40
C ASP A 569 -19.40 -13.97 3.89
N GLN A 570 -19.39 -12.72 4.37
CA GLN A 570 -19.18 -12.42 5.80
C GLN A 570 -20.35 -12.91 6.67
N ILE A 571 -21.60 -12.74 6.22
CA ILE A 571 -22.77 -13.25 6.93
C ILE A 571 -22.75 -14.79 6.97
N ASP A 572 -22.48 -15.44 5.84
CA ASP A 572 -22.39 -16.91 5.76
C ASP A 572 -21.23 -17.44 6.63
N ALA A 573 -20.07 -16.76 6.60
CA ALA A 573 -18.93 -17.11 7.45
C ALA A 573 -19.28 -17.02 8.95
N ALA A 574 -19.98 -15.94 9.35
CA ALA A 574 -20.42 -15.77 10.73
C ALA A 574 -21.41 -16.88 11.15
N LYS A 575 -22.32 -17.30 10.27
CA LYS A 575 -23.24 -18.43 10.52
C LYS A 575 -22.49 -19.75 10.68
N VAL A 576 -21.57 -20.05 9.75
CA VAL A 576 -20.75 -21.29 9.81
C VAL A 576 -19.93 -21.34 11.09
N LEU A 577 -19.26 -20.25 11.45
CA LEU A 577 -18.48 -20.15 12.70
C LEU A 577 -19.40 -20.24 13.92
N GLY A 578 -20.56 -19.59 13.91
CA GLY A 578 -21.56 -19.63 14.98
C GLY A 578 -22.11 -21.04 15.29
N ASN A 579 -21.92 -22.00 14.37
CA ASN A 579 -22.27 -23.41 14.60
C ASN A 579 -21.21 -24.21 15.38
N TYR A 580 -20.02 -23.64 15.61
CA TYR A 580 -19.01 -24.27 16.45
C TYR A 580 -19.46 -24.28 17.91
N LYS A 581 -19.35 -25.41 18.59
CA LYS A 581 -19.86 -25.60 19.95
C LYS A 581 -19.34 -24.60 20.97
N TYR A 582 -18.12 -24.09 20.74
CA TYR A 582 -17.44 -23.12 21.60
C TYR A 582 -17.70 -21.65 21.23
N ILE A 583 -18.51 -21.36 20.21
CA ILE A 583 -18.90 -19.98 19.89
C ILE A 583 -20.32 -19.70 20.41
N ASP A 584 -20.45 -18.57 21.07
CA ASP A 584 -21.75 -18.03 21.45
C ASP A 584 -22.37 -17.29 20.27
N LYS A 585 -23.24 -17.95 19.54
CA LYS A 585 -23.92 -17.38 18.37
C LYS A 585 -24.77 -16.14 18.65
N THR A 586 -25.06 -15.85 19.93
CA THR A 586 -25.79 -14.64 20.33
C THR A 586 -24.86 -13.45 20.57
N ARG A 587 -23.53 -13.67 20.55
CA ARG A 587 -22.49 -12.68 20.75
C ARG A 587 -21.47 -12.72 19.62
N ILE A 588 -21.93 -12.36 18.40
CA ILE A 588 -21.09 -12.22 17.21
C ILE A 588 -21.04 -10.75 16.83
N GLY A 589 -19.82 -10.20 16.75
CA GLY A 589 -19.55 -8.83 16.31
C GLY A 589 -18.73 -8.79 15.03
N ILE A 590 -18.68 -7.62 14.39
CA ILE A 590 -17.85 -7.36 13.20
C ILE A 590 -17.23 -5.99 13.30
N TRP A 591 -16.00 -5.84 12.79
CA TRP A 591 -15.37 -4.54 12.71
C TRP A 591 -14.49 -4.40 11.46
N GLY A 592 -14.31 -3.16 11.04
CA GLY A 592 -13.40 -2.83 9.96
C GLY A 592 -13.26 -1.32 9.74
N TRP A 593 -12.30 -0.96 8.89
CA TRP A 593 -11.90 0.40 8.58
C TRP A 593 -12.06 0.67 7.08
N SER A 594 -12.49 1.87 6.68
CA SER A 594 -12.63 2.26 5.27
C SER A 594 -13.65 1.36 4.55
N TYR A 595 -13.22 0.61 3.52
CA TYR A 595 -14.03 -0.43 2.92
C TYR A 595 -14.53 -1.44 3.97
N GLY A 596 -13.68 -1.81 4.94
CA GLY A 596 -14.10 -2.65 6.07
C GLY A 596 -15.15 -2.01 6.97
N GLY A 597 -15.15 -0.68 7.08
CA GLY A 597 -16.20 0.07 7.76
C GLY A 597 -17.53 0.03 6.98
N PHE A 598 -17.48 0.17 5.66
CA PHE A 598 -18.61 -0.03 4.76
C PHE A 598 -19.19 -1.45 4.91
N MET A 599 -18.33 -2.45 4.93
CA MET A 599 -18.72 -3.84 5.14
C MET A 599 -19.35 -4.07 6.51
N SER A 600 -18.75 -3.54 7.59
CA SER A 600 -19.29 -3.66 8.95
C SER A 600 -20.68 -3.04 9.07
N SER A 601 -20.89 -1.87 8.45
CA SER A 601 -22.18 -1.19 8.38
C SER A 601 -23.23 -2.03 7.63
N ASN A 602 -22.88 -2.58 6.46
CA ASN A 602 -23.78 -3.44 5.71
C ASN A 602 -24.07 -4.77 6.44
N CYS A 603 -23.08 -5.38 7.07
CA CYS A 603 -23.23 -6.65 7.78
C CYS A 603 -24.17 -6.54 8.99
N ILE A 604 -24.07 -5.47 9.81
CA ILE A 604 -24.98 -5.28 10.96
C ILE A 604 -26.42 -5.01 10.49
N LEU A 605 -26.60 -4.41 9.30
CA LEU A 605 -27.91 -4.11 8.74
C LEU A 605 -28.52 -5.31 8.01
N LYS A 606 -27.80 -5.93 7.09
CA LYS A 606 -28.28 -7.03 6.26
C LYS A 606 -28.24 -8.40 6.97
N GLY A 607 -27.29 -8.59 7.90
CA GLY A 607 -27.13 -9.76 8.76
C GLY A 607 -27.56 -9.51 10.20
N ASN A 608 -28.66 -8.79 10.42
CA ASN A 608 -29.16 -8.34 11.72
C ASN A 608 -29.69 -9.47 12.63
N ASP A 609 -29.80 -10.66 12.11
CA ASP A 609 -30.08 -11.90 12.83
C ASP A 609 -28.82 -12.61 13.34
N VAL A 610 -27.65 -12.24 12.79
CA VAL A 610 -26.35 -12.84 13.11
C VAL A 610 -25.50 -11.87 13.95
N PHE A 611 -25.31 -10.64 13.48
CA PHE A 611 -24.42 -9.68 14.12
C PHE A 611 -25.12 -8.90 15.24
N LYS A 612 -24.55 -8.97 16.44
CA LYS A 612 -25.00 -8.25 17.63
C LYS A 612 -24.41 -6.84 17.71
N THR A 613 -23.16 -6.69 17.25
CA THR A 613 -22.37 -5.47 17.41
C THR A 613 -21.54 -5.23 16.16
N ALA A 614 -21.43 -3.98 15.74
CA ALA A 614 -20.51 -3.57 14.67
C ALA A 614 -19.74 -2.30 15.03
N ILE A 615 -18.48 -2.26 14.60
CA ILE A 615 -17.65 -1.06 14.63
C ILE A 615 -17.30 -0.72 13.18
N ALA A 616 -17.66 0.49 12.75
CA ALA A 616 -17.37 1.03 11.42
C ALA A 616 -16.48 2.26 11.57
N VAL A 617 -15.20 2.15 11.18
CA VAL A 617 -14.24 3.25 11.24
C VAL A 617 -14.04 3.83 9.85
N ALA A 618 -14.24 5.14 9.70
CA ALA A 618 -14.10 5.89 8.45
C ALA A 618 -14.78 5.18 7.24
N PRO A 619 -16.06 4.75 7.38
CA PRO A 619 -16.71 3.95 6.36
C PRO A 619 -17.13 4.77 5.14
N VAL A 620 -17.03 4.18 3.95
CA VAL A 620 -17.91 4.56 2.84
C VAL A 620 -19.33 4.14 3.20
N THR A 621 -20.32 5.01 2.97
CA THR A 621 -21.73 4.73 3.27
C THR A 621 -22.62 4.86 2.05
N ASN A 622 -22.13 5.57 1.04
CA ASN A 622 -22.72 5.67 -0.29
C ASN A 622 -21.60 5.88 -1.31
N TRP A 623 -21.43 4.97 -2.24
CA TRP A 623 -20.40 5.03 -3.25
C TRP A 623 -20.47 6.27 -4.17
N ARG A 624 -21.61 6.96 -4.23
CA ARG A 624 -21.73 8.26 -4.92
C ARG A 624 -20.88 9.36 -4.28
N PHE A 625 -20.46 9.19 -3.03
CA PHE A 625 -19.64 10.18 -2.32
C PHE A 625 -18.14 9.93 -2.47
N TYR A 626 -17.77 8.79 -3.05
CA TYR A 626 -16.36 8.43 -3.24
C TYR A 626 -15.89 8.81 -4.65
N ASP A 627 -14.56 8.79 -4.86
CA ASP A 627 -13.97 9.28 -6.10
C ASP A 627 -14.36 8.46 -7.34
N SER A 628 -14.18 9.10 -8.51
CA SER A 628 -14.56 8.55 -9.80
C SER A 628 -13.69 7.37 -10.22
N ILE A 629 -12.35 7.47 -10.11
CA ILE A 629 -11.43 6.45 -10.64
C ILE A 629 -11.62 5.12 -9.91
N TYR A 630 -11.65 5.12 -8.57
CA TYR A 630 -11.91 3.91 -7.79
C TYR A 630 -13.33 3.39 -8.03
N THR A 631 -14.30 4.23 -7.78
CA THR A 631 -15.70 3.80 -7.74
C THR A 631 -16.18 3.32 -9.11
N GLU A 632 -15.87 4.03 -10.18
CA GLU A 632 -16.31 3.67 -11.51
C GLU A 632 -15.58 2.45 -12.09
N ARG A 633 -14.34 2.19 -11.65
CA ARG A 633 -13.62 0.94 -11.95
C ARG A 633 -14.46 -0.27 -11.57
N TYR A 634 -15.06 -0.23 -10.39
CA TYR A 634 -15.78 -1.37 -9.83
C TYR A 634 -17.31 -1.31 -10.00
N GLN A 635 -17.90 -0.10 -10.12
CA GLN A 635 -19.34 0.10 -10.12
C GLN A 635 -19.89 0.71 -11.43
N ARG A 636 -19.02 1.20 -12.34
CA ARG A 636 -19.40 2.13 -13.40
C ARG A 636 -19.91 3.45 -12.82
N THR A 637 -20.51 4.32 -13.64
CA THR A 637 -21.11 5.56 -13.13
C THR A 637 -22.46 5.28 -12.43
N PRO A 638 -22.89 6.15 -11.50
CA PRO A 638 -24.23 6.03 -10.89
C PRO A 638 -25.36 6.09 -11.90
N GLN A 639 -25.16 6.77 -13.03
CA GLN A 639 -26.13 6.88 -14.13
C GLN A 639 -26.31 5.57 -14.88
N GLU A 640 -25.21 4.78 -15.02
CA GLU A 640 -25.21 3.48 -15.71
C GLU A 640 -25.65 2.34 -14.81
N ASN A 641 -25.42 2.44 -13.48
CA ASN A 641 -25.65 1.37 -12.52
C ASN A 641 -26.32 1.86 -11.22
N PRO A 642 -27.47 2.57 -11.28
CA PRO A 642 -28.09 3.12 -10.08
C PRO A 642 -28.43 2.06 -9.03
N THR A 643 -28.89 0.87 -9.46
CA THR A 643 -29.25 -0.24 -8.58
C THR A 643 -28.06 -0.77 -7.78
N GLY A 644 -26.90 -0.98 -8.40
CA GLY A 644 -25.70 -1.44 -7.72
C GLY A 644 -25.22 -0.47 -6.65
N TYR A 645 -25.40 0.83 -6.87
CA TYR A 645 -25.11 1.86 -5.87
C TYR A 645 -26.11 1.83 -4.70
N ASP A 646 -27.40 1.76 -4.98
CA ASP A 646 -28.45 1.90 -3.97
C ASP A 646 -28.60 0.63 -3.11
N GLU A 647 -28.71 -0.54 -3.73
CA GLU A 647 -28.95 -1.79 -3.01
C GLU A 647 -27.75 -2.21 -2.13
N ASN A 648 -26.56 -1.70 -2.42
CA ASN A 648 -25.35 -2.07 -1.67
C ASN A 648 -24.87 -0.97 -0.70
N SER A 649 -25.48 0.20 -0.68
CA SER A 649 -25.15 1.29 0.26
C SER A 649 -25.89 1.15 1.59
N PRO A 650 -25.21 1.17 2.75
CA PRO A 650 -25.83 0.97 4.06
C PRO A 650 -26.88 2.04 4.38
N VAL A 651 -26.77 3.25 3.86
CA VAL A 651 -27.74 4.33 4.09
C VAL A 651 -29.19 3.96 3.70
N TYR A 652 -29.39 3.03 2.76
CA TYR A 652 -30.70 2.57 2.33
C TYR A 652 -31.25 1.39 3.14
N HIS A 653 -30.46 0.85 4.08
CA HIS A 653 -30.83 -0.32 4.86
C HIS A 653 -30.99 -0.05 6.36
N VAL A 654 -30.89 1.19 6.80
CA VAL A 654 -30.88 1.62 8.22
C VAL A 654 -32.06 1.10 9.03
N ASN A 655 -33.24 0.94 8.41
CA ASN A 655 -34.43 0.37 9.05
C ASN A 655 -34.20 -1.03 9.63
N LYS A 656 -33.22 -1.78 9.08
CA LYS A 656 -32.88 -3.14 9.50
C LYS A 656 -32.01 -3.20 10.75
N LEU A 657 -31.48 -2.07 11.27
CA LEU A 657 -30.63 -2.07 12.45
C LEU A 657 -31.34 -2.64 13.68
N LYS A 658 -30.76 -3.67 14.29
CA LYS A 658 -31.22 -4.29 15.54
C LYS A 658 -30.13 -4.35 16.60
N GLY A 659 -28.87 -4.37 16.21
CA GLY A 659 -27.69 -4.47 17.08
C GLY A 659 -27.11 -3.11 17.46
N ASN A 660 -25.94 -3.15 18.11
CA ASN A 660 -25.19 -1.98 18.53
C ASN A 660 -24.22 -1.56 17.44
N LEU A 661 -24.29 -0.32 16.97
CA LEU A 661 -23.40 0.25 15.96
C LEU A 661 -22.57 1.39 16.57
N LEU A 662 -21.25 1.31 16.43
CA LEU A 662 -20.32 2.43 16.66
C LEU A 662 -19.79 2.91 15.32
N LEU A 663 -20.00 4.18 15.03
CA LEU A 663 -19.48 4.87 13.85
C LEU A 663 -18.38 5.85 14.28
N VAL A 664 -17.21 5.76 13.66
CA VAL A 664 -16.06 6.63 13.98
C VAL A 664 -15.54 7.27 12.70
N HIS A 665 -15.26 8.58 12.72
CA HIS A 665 -14.74 9.28 11.54
C HIS A 665 -13.79 10.43 11.91
N GLY A 666 -12.84 10.73 11.02
CA GLY A 666 -12.03 11.95 11.09
C GLY A 666 -12.70 13.09 10.34
N THR A 667 -12.77 14.30 10.92
CA THR A 667 -13.43 15.43 10.24
C THR A 667 -12.61 16.02 9.09
N GLY A 668 -11.30 15.74 9.05
CA GLY A 668 -10.37 16.13 7.97
C GLY A 668 -10.01 14.96 7.06
N ASP A 669 -10.94 14.02 6.85
CA ASP A 669 -10.74 12.87 5.95
C ASP A 669 -10.94 13.32 4.50
N ASP A 670 -9.84 13.50 3.78
CA ASP A 670 -9.79 13.91 2.38
C ASP A 670 -10.03 12.77 1.38
N ASN A 671 -10.03 11.53 1.87
CA ASN A 671 -10.25 10.32 1.08
C ASN A 671 -11.72 9.87 1.16
N VAL A 672 -12.15 9.36 2.30
CA VAL A 672 -13.55 9.05 2.59
C VAL A 672 -14.16 10.23 3.34
N HIS A 673 -14.70 11.17 2.61
CA HIS A 673 -15.21 12.43 3.20
C HIS A 673 -16.15 12.18 4.37
N PHE A 674 -16.02 13.01 5.42
CA PHE A 674 -16.88 13.01 6.61
C PHE A 674 -18.37 13.01 6.28
N GLN A 675 -18.75 13.51 5.10
CA GLN A 675 -20.10 13.42 4.52
C GLN A 675 -20.70 12.01 4.57
N ASN A 676 -19.85 10.96 4.45
CA ASN A 676 -20.30 9.56 4.53
C ASN A 676 -20.88 9.25 5.92
N ALA A 677 -20.21 9.67 7.00
CA ALA A 677 -20.69 9.49 8.37
C ALA A 677 -22.01 10.25 8.57
N VAL A 678 -22.03 11.53 8.20
CA VAL A 678 -23.22 12.40 8.34
C VAL A 678 -24.43 11.82 7.61
N ALA A 679 -24.25 11.29 6.40
CA ALA A 679 -25.36 10.72 5.61
C ALA A 679 -25.93 9.45 6.26
N LEU A 680 -25.09 8.58 6.82
CA LEU A 680 -25.55 7.38 7.51
C LEU A 680 -26.28 7.73 8.82
N GLU A 681 -25.74 8.70 9.57
CA GLU A 681 -26.34 9.17 10.83
C GLU A 681 -27.71 9.81 10.60
N ASP A 682 -27.83 10.70 9.62
CA ASP A 682 -29.11 11.33 9.27
C ASP A 682 -30.15 10.27 8.88
N ALA A 683 -29.75 9.26 8.11
CA ALA A 683 -30.63 8.15 7.75
C ALA A 683 -31.06 7.32 8.98
N LEU A 684 -30.13 7.03 9.91
CA LEU A 684 -30.42 6.31 11.16
C LEU A 684 -31.36 7.12 12.08
N ILE A 685 -31.14 8.43 12.21
CA ILE A 685 -31.99 9.34 12.97
C ILE A 685 -33.41 9.37 12.40
N LYS A 686 -33.55 9.55 11.07
CA LYS A 686 -34.84 9.52 10.37
C LYS A 686 -35.59 8.19 10.55
N ALA A 687 -34.84 7.08 10.65
CA ALA A 687 -35.39 5.75 10.92
C ALA A 687 -35.61 5.48 12.44
N ASN A 688 -35.38 6.46 13.32
CA ASN A 688 -35.49 6.35 14.77
C ASN A 688 -34.64 5.18 15.33
N LYS A 689 -33.41 4.98 14.79
CA LYS A 689 -32.46 3.96 15.24
C LYS A 689 -31.42 4.57 16.19
N GLN A 690 -31.09 3.82 17.25
CA GLN A 690 -30.06 4.25 18.21
C GLN A 690 -28.71 3.69 17.77
N PHE A 691 -27.69 4.51 17.90
CA PHE A 691 -26.29 4.19 17.56
C PHE A 691 -25.35 5.05 18.40
N GLN A 692 -24.04 4.77 18.33
CA GLN A 692 -23.00 5.60 18.93
C GLN A 692 -22.08 6.14 17.84
N THR A 693 -21.56 7.33 18.05
CA THR A 693 -20.63 7.97 17.11
C THR A 693 -19.52 8.69 17.85
N PHE A 694 -18.35 8.80 17.23
CA PHE A 694 -17.24 9.59 17.72
C PHE A 694 -16.46 10.20 16.55
N TYR A 695 -16.15 11.51 16.65
CA TYR A 695 -15.42 12.23 15.62
C TYR A 695 -14.06 12.69 16.13
N TYR A 696 -13.05 12.55 15.24
CA TYR A 696 -11.70 13.02 15.51
C TYR A 696 -11.45 14.31 14.73
N PRO A 697 -11.46 15.50 15.41
CA PRO A 697 -11.27 16.78 14.75
C PRO A 697 -9.97 16.84 13.96
N ASN A 698 -10.02 17.34 12.70
CA ASN A 698 -8.89 17.51 11.78
C ASN A 698 -8.06 16.23 11.51
N ARG A 699 -8.53 15.06 11.89
CA ARG A 699 -7.84 13.82 11.54
C ARG A 699 -8.28 13.35 10.16
N ASN A 700 -7.28 12.99 9.34
CA ASN A 700 -7.49 12.40 8.02
C ASN A 700 -7.94 10.93 8.11
N HIS A 701 -7.99 10.24 6.97
CA HIS A 701 -8.43 8.85 6.86
C HIS A 701 -7.68 7.88 7.79
N GLY A 702 -6.44 8.20 8.13
CA GLY A 702 -5.61 7.41 9.03
C GLY A 702 -5.97 7.54 10.52
N ILE A 703 -6.69 8.56 10.96
CA ILE A 703 -7.02 8.90 12.36
C ILE A 703 -5.79 8.70 13.26
N SER A 704 -4.72 9.44 12.99
CA SER A 704 -3.43 9.26 13.66
C SER A 704 -2.86 10.57 14.20
N GLY A 705 -1.68 10.50 14.83
CA GLY A 705 -0.94 11.62 15.41
C GLY A 705 -1.05 11.70 16.93
N GLY A 706 0.08 11.84 17.61
CA GLY A 706 0.16 11.86 19.08
C GLY A 706 -0.51 10.64 19.71
N ASN A 707 -1.36 10.86 20.68
CA ASN A 707 -2.09 9.79 21.39
C ASN A 707 -3.38 9.33 20.69
N THR A 708 -3.67 9.81 19.48
CA THR A 708 -4.96 9.56 18.80
C THR A 708 -5.27 8.07 18.67
N ARG A 709 -4.29 7.25 18.25
CA ARG A 709 -4.48 5.80 18.11
C ARG A 709 -4.76 5.11 19.44
N LEU A 710 -4.04 5.45 20.50
CA LEU A 710 -4.28 4.91 21.82
C LEU A 710 -5.69 5.27 22.31
N HIS A 711 -6.11 6.53 22.15
CA HIS A 711 -7.46 6.96 22.50
C HIS A 711 -8.54 6.20 21.69
N LEU A 712 -8.35 6.05 20.38
CA LEU A 712 -9.26 5.34 19.50
C LEU A 712 -9.44 3.88 19.96
N TYR A 713 -8.35 3.14 20.14
CA TYR A 713 -8.45 1.71 20.48
C TYR A 713 -8.92 1.46 21.90
N ASN A 714 -8.70 2.38 22.85
CA ASN A 714 -9.38 2.37 24.15
C ASN A 714 -10.90 2.46 23.98
N MET A 715 -11.37 3.39 23.16
CA MET A 715 -12.81 3.56 22.89
C MET A 715 -13.42 2.33 22.21
N LEU A 716 -12.74 1.77 21.19
CA LEU A 716 -13.20 0.55 20.49
C LEU A 716 -13.28 -0.64 21.45
N THR A 717 -12.28 -0.82 22.32
CA THR A 717 -12.24 -1.90 23.33
C THR A 717 -13.39 -1.76 24.33
N ASN A 718 -13.56 -0.56 24.89
CA ASN A 718 -14.66 -0.28 25.83
C ASN A 718 -16.05 -0.50 25.19
N PHE A 719 -16.19 -0.19 23.91
CA PHE A 719 -17.45 -0.44 23.19
C PHE A 719 -17.74 -1.93 23.03
N LEU A 720 -16.73 -2.74 22.69
CA LEU A 720 -16.86 -4.19 22.59
C LEU A 720 -17.19 -4.80 23.95
N GLU A 721 -16.50 -4.44 25.03
CA GLU A 721 -16.75 -4.96 26.38
C GLU A 721 -18.18 -4.71 26.87
N LYS A 722 -18.80 -3.62 26.43
CA LYS A 722 -20.19 -3.29 26.82
C LYS A 722 -21.24 -3.98 25.95
N ASN A 723 -20.92 -4.29 24.70
CA ASN A 723 -21.93 -4.60 23.70
C ASN A 723 -21.77 -6.00 23.05
N LEU A 724 -20.65 -6.68 23.30
CA LEU A 724 -20.36 -8.01 22.76
C LEU A 724 -19.98 -8.99 23.85
#